data_fb08baa0b3fccf71b905e3d107591d5b
#
_entry.id   fb08baa0b3fccf71b905e3d107591d5b
#
_cell.length_a   1.000
_cell.length_b   1.000
_cell.length_c   1.000
_cell.angle_alpha   90.00
_cell.angle_beta   90.00
_cell.angle_gamma   90.00
#
_symmetry.space_group_name_H-M   'P 1'
#
loop_
_entity.id
_entity.type
_entity.pdbx_description
1 polymer ?
#
loop_
_entity_poly.entity_id
_entity_poly.type
_entity_poly.pdbx_seq_one_letter_code
_entity_poly.pdbx_strand_id
1 'polypeptide(L)'
;MKKLMVIDGNSIVNRAFYGVSQNLTTREGQPTNAIFGFLNILNKLLDDSQPDALCVTFDRAAPTFRHLAYEGYKAQRKPMPEELASQMPILKEVLSALNIPMYELDGWEADDLIGTIAKTDERAGWDTVIVTGDKDSLQLVTDHTTVKLVSTRMGRTTTKDMTPESFREAYGFDPIHIIDLKALMGDASDNIPGVKGIGEKTAMALLAQQPSIDGLYANLDQMDVKPAARKKLVEGEGDARMSYDLATIHTDAPIDFKPEDNLCQKPDEPKLYQLFLGLEFAKLIDKYHLTAPQGEGQAEETADLPCTCTSETVTDRARMEELLALWRTKERVDVLALPSLDVVCVECWLSPEESHAAIFRADSLDCYNDFLKGLFAPDVKKASHGVKALCRALLAEGVAPGGFVFDTEVAAYLLAPADGSYDLEKLGLTYYNHQFPKAADYLADGAFGPLADLAVSCGAITSHCALIGALVDTLTQRLKELGMWELYQTVDLPLCPVLAEMETEGFLVDRKALAQFGDMLSGRIQTAQKNIFDLAGEEFNINSTQQLGRILFDQLGLPPVKKTKTGYSTNADVLDKLRGSHPIIQEILDYRQLTKLKSTYVDGLGKVIGPDGRIHTCFQNTVTATGRLSSTEPNLQNIPIRTERGAQLRKMFVVPAGRVLVDADYSQIELRLLACMAGDQAMIDGFNSGEDIHRITASQVFGVPQSEVTPQMRRSAKAVNFGIVYGISPFSLSQDIGVTVAQAKEYMEKYFQHYSGVRAYMDGVVARAKADGYVTTLFARRRWVPELKSSNFNTRSFGERVALNAPIQGTAADVIKAAMIRVRDRLLAQGLKGRLVLQVHDELIVECPQEEAEAVQRLVKEEMEAVVSLPVPLVADTAAGKSWADAH
;
A
#
# COMPACT_ATOMS: atom_id res chain seq x y z
N MET A 1 -24.56 33.86 13.88
CA MET A 1 -24.95 33.11 15.09
C MET A 1 -23.80 32.21 15.46
N LYS A 2 -23.69 31.80 16.72
CA LYS A 2 -22.71 30.76 17.10
C LYS A 2 -23.14 29.42 16.50
N LYS A 3 -22.15 28.59 16.16
CA LYS A 3 -22.35 27.34 15.45
C LYS A 3 -21.87 26.14 16.29
N LEU A 4 -22.76 25.19 16.58
CA LEU A 4 -22.42 23.91 17.15
C LEU A 4 -22.32 22.84 16.04
N MET A 5 -21.30 22.00 16.10
CA MET A 5 -21.21 20.78 15.30
C MET A 5 -21.48 19.57 16.18
N VAL A 6 -22.47 18.77 15.83
CA VAL A 6 -22.75 17.48 16.49
C VAL A 6 -22.45 16.34 15.52
N ILE A 7 -21.61 15.40 15.97
CA ILE A 7 -21.15 14.28 15.14
C ILE A 7 -21.83 12.99 15.63
N ASP A 8 -22.47 12.29 14.71
CA ASP A 8 -22.89 10.92 14.90
C ASP A 8 -21.67 9.99 14.94
N GLY A 9 -21.21 9.66 16.15
CA GLY A 9 -20.00 8.89 16.38
C GLY A 9 -20.05 7.51 15.75
N ASN A 10 -21.18 6.82 15.89
CA ASN A 10 -21.34 5.46 15.36
C ASN A 10 -21.33 5.44 13.83
N SER A 11 -22.00 6.38 13.18
CA SER A 11 -22.02 6.48 11.71
C SER A 11 -20.65 6.82 11.16
N ILE A 12 -19.95 7.78 11.77
CA ILE A 12 -18.64 8.23 11.28
C ILE A 12 -17.55 7.18 11.53
N VAL A 13 -17.53 6.52 12.70
CA VAL A 13 -16.54 5.48 13.00
C VAL A 13 -16.71 4.25 12.09
N ASN A 14 -17.96 3.85 11.81
CA ASN A 14 -18.20 2.77 10.85
C ASN A 14 -17.70 3.13 9.45
N ARG A 15 -17.92 4.37 8.99
CA ARG A 15 -17.39 4.84 7.69
C ARG A 15 -15.88 4.88 7.67
N ALA A 16 -15.25 5.31 8.74
CA ALA A 16 -13.81 5.32 8.92
C ALA A 16 -13.25 3.88 8.82
N PHE A 17 -13.84 2.95 9.56
CA PHE A 17 -13.45 1.54 9.59
C PHE A 17 -13.46 0.88 8.20
N TYR A 18 -14.53 1.08 7.42
CA TYR A 18 -14.64 0.51 6.07
C TYR A 18 -13.99 1.37 4.99
N GLY A 19 -13.66 2.63 5.28
CA GLY A 19 -13.07 3.57 4.33
C GLY A 19 -11.54 3.61 4.34
N VAL A 20 -10.91 3.20 5.43
CA VAL A 20 -9.45 3.09 5.60
C VAL A 20 -9.04 1.62 5.48
N SER A 21 -7.81 1.38 5.05
CA SER A 21 -7.28 0.01 4.96
C SER A 21 -7.42 -0.73 6.29
N GLN A 22 -8.04 -1.90 6.26
CA GLN A 22 -8.21 -2.76 7.44
C GLN A 22 -6.88 -3.35 7.96
N ASN A 23 -5.78 -3.15 7.22
CA ASN A 23 -4.45 -3.60 7.61
C ASN A 23 -3.69 -2.57 8.45
N LEU A 24 -4.32 -1.45 8.82
CA LEU A 24 -3.72 -0.45 9.70
C LEU A 24 -3.84 -0.92 11.14
N THR A 25 -2.74 -1.44 11.68
CA THR A 25 -2.62 -1.94 13.05
C THR A 25 -1.35 -1.41 13.68
N THR A 26 -1.28 -1.35 15.01
CA THR A 26 0.00 -1.20 15.71
C THR A 26 0.84 -2.47 15.53
N ARG A 27 2.11 -2.42 15.90
CA ARG A 27 3.01 -3.59 15.88
C ARG A 27 2.55 -4.74 16.78
N GLU A 28 1.84 -4.42 17.83
CA GLU A 28 1.24 -5.41 18.73
C GLU A 28 -0.05 -6.03 18.14
N GLY A 29 -0.47 -5.56 16.97
CA GLY A 29 -1.64 -6.08 16.26
C GLY A 29 -2.96 -5.43 16.67
N GLN A 30 -2.96 -4.32 17.45
CA GLN A 30 -4.15 -3.54 17.76
C GLN A 30 -4.63 -2.83 16.49
N PRO A 31 -5.87 -3.06 16.01
CA PRO A 31 -6.42 -2.31 14.89
C PRO A 31 -6.55 -0.82 15.21
N THR A 32 -6.18 0.05 14.26
CA THR A 32 -6.21 1.52 14.44
C THR A 32 -6.89 2.27 13.30
N ASN A 33 -7.32 1.56 12.26
CA ASN A 33 -7.89 2.14 11.04
C ASN A 33 -9.15 2.98 11.29
N ALA A 34 -10.03 2.56 12.22
CA ALA A 34 -11.25 3.31 12.54
C ALA A 34 -10.92 4.63 13.25
N ILE A 35 -9.99 4.59 14.22
CA ILE A 35 -9.55 5.77 14.97
C ILE A 35 -8.86 6.76 14.02
N PHE A 36 -7.91 6.29 13.22
CA PHE A 36 -7.18 7.10 12.24
C PHE A 36 -8.13 7.75 11.23
N GLY A 37 -9.05 6.94 10.69
CA GLY A 37 -10.05 7.44 9.73
C GLY A 37 -11.01 8.46 10.34
N PHE A 38 -11.47 8.22 11.57
CA PHE A 38 -12.33 9.15 12.31
C PHE A 38 -11.64 10.50 12.53
N LEU A 39 -10.39 10.49 13.01
CA LEU A 39 -9.61 11.71 13.24
C LEU A 39 -9.34 12.49 11.95
N ASN A 40 -9.09 11.80 10.84
CA ASN A 40 -8.93 12.46 9.53
C ASN A 40 -10.24 13.13 9.06
N ILE A 41 -11.38 12.47 9.28
CA ILE A 41 -12.70 13.05 8.96
C ILE A 41 -12.96 14.25 9.87
N LEU A 42 -12.74 14.11 11.18
CA LEU A 42 -12.90 15.16 12.18
C LEU A 42 -12.06 16.39 11.83
N ASN A 43 -10.76 16.20 11.57
CA ASN A 43 -9.87 17.29 11.22
C ASN A 43 -10.34 18.06 9.97
N LYS A 44 -10.75 17.32 8.93
CA LYS A 44 -11.29 17.93 7.73
C LYS A 44 -12.57 18.74 8.02
N LEU A 45 -13.47 18.23 8.84
CA LEU A 45 -14.71 18.91 9.21
C LEU A 45 -14.45 20.19 10.00
N LEU A 46 -13.47 20.16 10.92
CA LEU A 46 -13.04 21.33 11.67
C LEU A 46 -12.42 22.38 10.77
N ASP A 47 -11.52 21.97 9.86
CA ASP A 47 -10.89 22.86 8.87
C ASP A 47 -11.94 23.51 7.94
N ASP A 48 -12.92 22.74 7.47
CA ASP A 48 -13.96 23.22 6.52
C ASP A 48 -15.04 24.09 7.19
N SER A 49 -15.40 23.83 8.45
CA SER A 49 -16.61 24.42 9.07
C SER A 49 -16.32 25.38 10.22
N GLN A 50 -15.16 25.28 10.88
CA GLN A 50 -14.71 26.10 12.02
C GLN A 50 -15.83 26.37 13.04
N PRO A 51 -16.38 25.34 13.71
CA PRO A 51 -17.48 25.51 14.66
C PRO A 51 -17.01 26.17 15.95
N ASP A 52 -17.93 26.92 16.60
CA ASP A 52 -17.65 27.47 17.94
C ASP A 52 -17.72 26.42 19.05
N ALA A 53 -18.54 25.39 18.83
CA ALA A 53 -18.73 24.28 19.77
C ALA A 53 -18.82 22.93 19.02
N LEU A 54 -18.44 21.85 19.71
CA LEU A 54 -18.36 20.52 19.12
C LEU A 54 -18.73 19.46 20.16
N CYS A 55 -19.54 18.48 19.77
CA CYS A 55 -19.78 17.28 20.57
C CYS A 55 -19.97 16.05 19.68
N VAL A 56 -19.89 14.85 20.28
CA VAL A 56 -20.10 13.57 19.61
C VAL A 56 -21.15 12.76 20.34
N THR A 57 -22.04 12.10 19.62
CA THR A 57 -23.05 11.18 20.21
C THR A 57 -22.71 9.74 19.90
N PHE A 58 -22.98 8.84 20.84
CA PHE A 58 -22.81 7.39 20.65
C PHE A 58 -24.03 6.61 21.10
N ASP A 59 -24.30 5.47 20.43
CA ASP A 59 -25.26 4.47 20.89
C ASP A 59 -24.69 3.67 22.07
N ARG A 60 -25.54 3.24 22.97
CA ARG A 60 -25.22 2.23 23.98
C ARG A 60 -25.80 0.86 23.63
N ALA A 61 -25.22 -0.17 24.20
CA ALA A 61 -25.66 -1.56 23.93
C ALA A 61 -27.01 -1.92 24.51
N ALA A 62 -27.59 -1.06 25.38
CA ALA A 62 -28.88 -1.29 25.99
C ALA A 62 -30.03 -1.23 24.96
N PRO A 63 -31.07 -2.07 25.07
CA PRO A 63 -32.28 -1.96 24.25
C PRO A 63 -32.91 -0.59 24.36
N THR A 64 -33.35 -0.02 23.24
CA THR A 64 -34.04 1.26 23.20
C THR A 64 -35.55 1.08 23.24
N PHE A 65 -36.31 2.15 23.46
CA PHE A 65 -37.78 2.10 23.44
C PHE A 65 -38.32 1.54 22.11
N ARG A 66 -37.62 1.73 20.96
CA ARG A 66 -38.02 1.15 19.67
C ARG A 66 -37.90 -0.37 19.64
N HIS A 67 -36.90 -0.94 20.30
CA HIS A 67 -36.80 -2.40 20.47
C HIS A 67 -37.91 -2.96 21.33
N LEU A 68 -38.39 -2.19 22.32
CA LEU A 68 -39.51 -2.58 23.16
C LEU A 68 -40.86 -2.47 22.41
N ALA A 69 -41.00 -1.50 21.51
CA ALA A 69 -42.19 -1.28 20.70
C ALA A 69 -42.34 -2.29 19.55
N TYR A 70 -41.23 -2.74 18.95
CA TYR A 70 -41.23 -3.67 17.82
C TYR A 70 -40.04 -4.63 17.90
N GLU A 71 -40.30 -5.90 18.17
CA GLU A 71 -39.29 -6.94 18.32
C GLU A 71 -38.40 -7.14 17.05
N GLY A 72 -38.96 -6.84 15.87
CA GLY A 72 -38.27 -6.90 14.60
C GLY A 72 -37.28 -5.75 14.34
N TYR A 73 -37.32 -4.68 15.17
CA TYR A 73 -36.48 -3.50 14.94
C TYR A 73 -34.99 -3.84 15.00
N LYS A 74 -34.25 -3.50 13.93
CA LYS A 74 -32.79 -3.78 13.76
C LYS A 74 -32.40 -5.26 13.98
N ALA A 75 -33.34 -6.22 14.00
CA ALA A 75 -33.06 -7.63 14.29
C ALA A 75 -32.13 -8.31 13.26
N GLN A 76 -32.00 -7.75 12.07
CA GLN A 76 -31.12 -8.26 11.01
C GLN A 76 -29.71 -7.63 11.00
N ARG A 77 -29.42 -6.64 11.88
CA ARG A 77 -28.11 -6.02 11.97
C ARG A 77 -27.10 -7.04 12.52
N LYS A 78 -25.97 -7.17 11.82
CA LYS A 78 -24.86 -7.98 12.30
C LYS A 78 -24.20 -7.29 13.49
N PRO A 79 -23.65 -8.04 14.45
CA PRO A 79 -22.90 -7.47 15.55
C PRO A 79 -21.69 -6.69 15.01
N MET A 80 -21.24 -5.72 15.81
CA MET A 80 -20.04 -4.93 15.49
C MET A 80 -18.84 -5.89 15.35
N PRO A 81 -18.02 -5.77 14.28
CA PRO A 81 -16.78 -6.55 14.15
C PRO A 81 -15.88 -6.38 15.37
N GLU A 82 -15.20 -7.44 15.79
CA GLU A 82 -14.30 -7.40 16.96
C GLU A 82 -13.18 -6.36 16.79
N GLU A 83 -12.65 -6.24 15.57
CA GLU A 83 -11.61 -5.27 15.22
C GLU A 83 -12.10 -3.81 15.37
N LEU A 84 -13.39 -3.55 15.17
CA LEU A 84 -13.98 -2.23 15.41
C LEU A 84 -14.30 -2.03 16.89
N ALA A 85 -14.85 -3.06 17.52
CA ALA A 85 -15.23 -3.02 18.93
C ALA A 85 -14.02 -2.72 19.85
N SER A 86 -12.84 -3.28 19.53
CA SER A 86 -11.61 -3.01 20.27
C SER A 86 -11.11 -1.56 20.14
N GLN A 87 -11.48 -0.85 19.08
CA GLN A 87 -11.09 0.54 18.83
C GLN A 87 -12.02 1.56 19.52
N MET A 88 -13.25 1.20 19.84
CA MET A 88 -14.24 2.13 20.41
C MET A 88 -13.81 2.76 21.75
N PRO A 89 -13.33 1.99 22.75
CA PRO A 89 -12.85 2.58 24.00
C PRO A 89 -11.69 3.56 23.76
N ILE A 90 -10.72 3.18 22.93
CA ILE A 90 -9.54 3.99 22.63
C ILE A 90 -9.97 5.29 21.92
N LEU A 91 -10.90 5.21 20.96
CA LEU A 91 -11.44 6.41 20.29
C LEU A 91 -12.06 7.39 21.30
N LYS A 92 -12.85 6.87 22.26
CA LYS A 92 -13.45 7.71 23.31
C LYS A 92 -12.41 8.35 24.22
N GLU A 93 -11.30 7.67 24.52
CA GLU A 93 -10.18 8.23 25.25
C GLU A 93 -9.49 9.36 24.46
N VAL A 94 -9.29 9.16 23.15
CA VAL A 94 -8.74 10.21 22.27
C VAL A 94 -9.66 11.41 22.19
N LEU A 95 -10.98 11.23 22.04
CA LEU A 95 -11.96 12.32 22.06
C LEU A 95 -11.96 13.06 23.40
N SER A 96 -11.84 12.33 24.51
CA SER A 96 -11.68 12.93 25.84
C SER A 96 -10.41 13.77 25.97
N ALA A 97 -9.27 13.28 25.43
CA ALA A 97 -8.00 14.03 25.41
C ALA A 97 -8.07 15.25 24.48
N LEU A 98 -8.91 15.19 23.43
CA LEU A 98 -9.21 16.35 22.58
C LEU A 98 -10.17 17.37 23.23
N ASN A 99 -10.61 17.11 24.48
CA ASN A 99 -11.63 17.89 25.19
C ASN A 99 -12.95 18.02 24.42
N ILE A 100 -13.36 16.96 23.70
CA ILE A 100 -14.62 16.90 22.96
C ILE A 100 -15.65 16.19 23.83
N PRO A 101 -16.73 16.86 24.23
CA PRO A 101 -17.81 16.26 24.98
C PRO A 101 -18.50 15.13 24.21
N MET A 102 -18.86 14.06 24.92
CA MET A 102 -19.54 12.90 24.36
C MET A 102 -20.85 12.66 25.07
N TYR A 103 -21.93 12.39 24.32
CA TYR A 103 -23.25 12.12 24.87
C TYR A 103 -23.69 10.71 24.47
N GLU A 104 -24.14 9.96 25.46
CA GLU A 104 -24.71 8.61 25.33
C GLU A 104 -25.70 8.35 26.46
N LEU A 105 -26.81 7.69 26.17
CA LEU A 105 -27.88 7.45 27.15
C LEU A 105 -28.54 6.09 26.95
N ASP A 106 -28.67 5.29 28.01
CA ASP A 106 -29.36 4.01 27.95
C ASP A 106 -30.83 4.20 27.62
N GLY A 107 -31.36 3.34 26.75
CA GLY A 107 -32.74 3.38 26.29
C GLY A 107 -33.04 4.34 25.16
N TRP A 108 -32.07 5.15 24.74
CA TRP A 108 -32.16 6.11 23.64
C TRP A 108 -31.11 5.81 22.57
N GLU A 109 -31.37 6.22 21.33
CA GLU A 109 -30.40 6.11 20.24
C GLU A 109 -29.61 7.42 20.07
N ALA A 110 -28.44 7.35 19.50
CA ALA A 110 -27.61 8.53 19.20
C ALA A 110 -28.36 9.58 18.36
N ASP A 111 -29.23 9.15 17.43
CA ASP A 111 -30.06 10.06 16.62
C ASP A 111 -31.05 10.86 17.45
N ASP A 112 -31.64 10.27 18.54
CA ASP A 112 -32.53 11.01 19.42
C ASP A 112 -31.78 12.05 20.26
N LEU A 113 -30.52 11.72 20.65
CA LEU A 113 -29.64 12.68 21.32
C LEU A 113 -29.29 13.84 20.38
N ILE A 114 -28.95 13.54 19.11
CA ILE A 114 -28.70 14.55 18.07
C ILE A 114 -29.95 15.46 17.88
N GLY A 115 -31.12 14.86 17.77
CA GLY A 115 -32.36 15.63 17.63
C GLY A 115 -32.64 16.53 18.83
N THR A 116 -32.37 16.04 20.04
CA THR A 116 -32.54 16.81 21.29
C THR A 116 -31.55 17.96 21.40
N ILE A 117 -30.27 17.72 21.01
CA ILE A 117 -29.22 18.73 20.96
C ILE A 117 -29.61 19.80 19.97
N ALA A 118 -29.93 19.44 18.72
CA ALA A 118 -30.31 20.41 17.67
C ALA A 118 -31.49 21.28 18.08
N LYS A 119 -32.48 20.69 18.71
CA LYS A 119 -33.68 21.44 19.18
C LYS A 119 -33.36 22.36 20.35
N THR A 120 -32.44 21.99 21.23
CA THR A 120 -31.99 22.81 22.34
C THR A 120 -31.15 23.99 21.85
N ASP A 121 -30.27 23.76 20.87
CA ASP A 121 -29.48 24.82 20.20
C ASP A 121 -30.39 25.86 19.52
N GLU A 122 -31.36 25.40 18.75
CA GLU A 122 -32.31 26.29 18.09
C GLU A 122 -33.01 27.21 19.10
N ARG A 123 -33.45 26.65 20.23
CA ARG A 123 -34.06 27.40 21.34
C ARG A 123 -33.11 28.39 22.00
N ALA A 124 -31.81 28.06 22.03
CA ALA A 124 -30.74 28.92 22.56
C ALA A 124 -30.24 29.97 21.53
N GLY A 125 -30.74 29.94 20.28
CA GLY A 125 -30.37 30.88 19.21
C GLY A 125 -29.02 30.55 18.55
N TRP A 126 -28.65 29.27 18.53
CA TRP A 126 -27.48 28.74 17.83
C TRP A 126 -27.86 28.05 16.53
N ASP A 127 -26.92 27.97 15.60
CA ASP A 127 -27.04 27.13 14.40
C ASP A 127 -26.34 25.79 14.63
N THR A 128 -26.97 24.68 14.22
CA THR A 128 -26.45 23.33 14.38
C THR A 128 -26.05 22.74 13.04
N VAL A 129 -24.87 22.11 13.00
CA VAL A 129 -24.40 21.28 11.89
C VAL A 129 -24.35 19.82 12.36
N ILE A 130 -25.27 19.00 11.92
CA ILE A 130 -25.30 17.56 12.17
C ILE A 130 -24.40 16.86 11.17
N VAL A 131 -23.38 16.12 11.62
CA VAL A 131 -22.47 15.35 10.78
C VAL A 131 -22.78 13.87 10.90
N THR A 132 -23.36 13.28 9.89
CA THR A 132 -23.73 11.88 9.86
C THR A 132 -23.62 11.29 8.46
N GLY A 133 -23.60 9.99 8.34
CA GLY A 133 -23.83 9.30 7.08
C GLY A 133 -25.23 8.73 6.94
N ASP A 134 -26.05 8.88 7.97
CA ASP A 134 -27.43 8.42 7.98
C ASP A 134 -28.38 9.47 7.40
N LYS A 135 -29.29 9.02 6.57
CA LYS A 135 -30.30 9.90 5.97
C LYS A 135 -31.50 10.15 6.90
N ASP A 136 -31.62 9.42 7.98
CA ASP A 136 -32.72 9.58 8.93
C ASP A 136 -32.66 10.93 9.61
N SER A 137 -31.45 11.40 9.89
CA SER A 137 -31.21 12.74 10.43
C SER A 137 -31.67 13.87 9.50
N LEU A 138 -32.02 13.59 8.22
CA LEU A 138 -32.57 14.62 7.31
C LEU A 138 -33.91 15.20 7.78
N GLN A 139 -34.66 14.49 8.62
CA GLN A 139 -35.88 15.01 9.25
C GLN A 139 -35.63 16.20 10.19
N LEU A 140 -34.37 16.37 10.65
CA LEU A 140 -33.93 17.42 11.55
C LEU A 140 -33.53 18.72 10.83
N VAL A 141 -33.50 18.72 9.50
CA VAL A 141 -33.13 19.91 8.72
C VAL A 141 -34.15 21.02 8.91
N THR A 142 -33.67 22.18 9.36
CA THR A 142 -34.44 23.44 9.54
C THR A 142 -33.64 24.63 9.03
N ASP A 143 -34.16 25.84 9.15
CA ASP A 143 -33.39 27.05 8.84
C ASP A 143 -32.19 27.27 9.76
N HIS A 144 -32.16 26.60 10.93
CA HIS A 144 -31.09 26.66 11.92
C HIS A 144 -30.29 25.35 12.02
N THR A 145 -30.73 24.26 11.38
CA THR A 145 -30.10 22.97 11.44
C THR A 145 -29.78 22.49 10.02
N THR A 146 -28.48 22.33 9.73
CA THR A 146 -27.96 21.77 8.47
C THR A 146 -27.46 20.36 8.72
N VAL A 147 -27.81 19.39 7.86
CA VAL A 147 -27.25 18.05 7.91
C VAL A 147 -26.15 17.89 6.87
N LYS A 148 -24.93 17.66 7.33
CA LYS A 148 -23.77 17.37 6.51
C LYS A 148 -23.63 15.86 6.33
N LEU A 149 -24.11 15.35 5.20
CA LEU A 149 -24.01 13.92 4.86
C LEU A 149 -22.58 13.57 4.46
N VAL A 150 -21.96 12.68 5.20
CA VAL A 150 -20.63 12.16 4.93
C VAL A 150 -20.73 10.89 4.10
N SER A 151 -19.94 10.79 3.03
CA SER A 151 -19.78 9.55 2.26
C SER A 151 -18.32 9.28 1.96
N THR A 152 -17.87 8.05 2.19
CA THR A 152 -16.50 7.61 1.90
C THR A 152 -16.51 6.60 0.77
N ARG A 153 -15.71 6.84 -0.28
CA ARG A 153 -15.53 5.92 -1.42
C ARG A 153 -14.06 5.81 -1.77
N MET A 154 -13.52 4.59 -1.81
CA MET A 154 -12.11 4.32 -2.14
C MET A 154 -11.12 5.20 -1.36
N GLY A 155 -11.33 5.31 -0.03
CA GLY A 155 -10.48 6.14 0.84
C GLY A 155 -10.69 7.64 0.71
N ARG A 156 -11.61 8.11 -0.14
CA ARG A 156 -11.92 9.53 -0.33
C ARG A 156 -13.23 9.89 0.34
N THR A 157 -13.16 10.75 1.34
CA THR A 157 -14.34 11.27 2.04
C THR A 157 -14.86 12.52 1.35
N THR A 158 -16.15 12.53 1.04
CA THR A 158 -16.88 13.68 0.50
C THR A 158 -18.05 14.02 1.41
N THR A 159 -18.37 15.29 1.51
CA THR A 159 -19.49 15.82 2.28
C THR A 159 -20.50 16.49 1.36
N LYS A 160 -21.78 16.42 1.72
CA LYS A 160 -22.87 17.13 1.05
C LYS A 160 -23.73 17.80 2.12
N ASP A 161 -23.86 19.11 2.03
CA ASP A 161 -24.72 19.86 2.94
C ASP A 161 -26.16 19.80 2.47
N MET A 162 -27.07 19.45 3.39
CA MET A 162 -28.51 19.39 3.18
C MET A 162 -29.15 20.49 3.98
N THR A 163 -29.56 21.53 3.25
CA THR A 163 -30.40 22.64 3.74
C THR A 163 -31.84 22.42 3.34
N PRO A 164 -32.83 23.16 3.89
CA PRO A 164 -34.23 23.05 3.46
C PRO A 164 -34.41 23.18 1.94
N GLU A 165 -33.67 24.11 1.28
CA GLU A 165 -33.73 24.31 -0.17
C GLU A 165 -33.21 23.10 -0.92
N SER A 166 -31.97 22.63 -0.59
CA SER A 166 -31.34 21.49 -1.26
C SER A 166 -32.11 20.19 -1.02
N PHE A 167 -32.80 20.09 0.12
CA PHE A 167 -33.67 18.95 0.41
C PHE A 167 -34.93 18.99 -0.46
N ARG A 168 -35.64 20.15 -0.53
CA ARG A 168 -36.83 20.32 -1.40
C ARG A 168 -36.50 20.06 -2.88
N GLU A 169 -35.36 20.51 -3.36
CA GLU A 169 -34.90 20.19 -4.71
C GLU A 169 -34.72 18.66 -4.94
N ALA A 170 -34.22 17.95 -3.93
CA ALA A 170 -33.94 16.53 -4.06
C ALA A 170 -35.18 15.65 -3.88
N TYR A 171 -36.12 16.01 -3.01
CA TYR A 171 -37.23 15.17 -2.58
C TYR A 171 -38.63 15.73 -2.95
N GLY A 172 -38.78 17.04 -3.20
CA GLY A 172 -40.03 17.66 -3.61
C GLY A 172 -41.02 17.99 -2.48
N PHE A 173 -40.62 17.81 -1.21
CA PHE A 173 -41.39 18.10 0.00
C PHE A 173 -40.47 18.62 1.12
N ASP A 174 -41.06 19.07 2.23
CA ASP A 174 -40.27 19.56 3.38
C ASP A 174 -39.52 18.46 4.14
N PRO A 175 -38.36 18.75 4.76
CA PRO A 175 -37.50 17.77 5.41
C PRO A 175 -38.19 16.87 6.42
N ILE A 176 -39.14 17.40 7.23
CA ILE A 176 -39.86 16.63 8.25
C ILE A 176 -40.64 15.44 7.64
N HIS A 177 -41.07 15.55 6.37
CA HIS A 177 -41.84 14.48 5.71
C HIS A 177 -41.00 13.34 5.16
N ILE A 178 -39.70 13.30 5.45
CA ILE A 178 -38.87 12.09 5.24
C ILE A 178 -39.35 10.93 6.12
N ILE A 179 -39.97 11.25 7.30
CA ILE A 179 -40.60 10.29 8.21
C ILE A 179 -41.78 9.64 7.48
N ASP A 180 -42.65 10.44 6.85
CA ASP A 180 -43.81 9.98 6.10
C ASP A 180 -43.40 9.07 4.92
N LEU A 181 -42.30 9.42 4.25
CA LEU A 181 -41.73 8.58 3.19
C LEU A 181 -41.35 7.20 3.73
N LYS A 182 -40.64 7.15 4.85
CA LYS A 182 -40.24 5.89 5.51
C LYS A 182 -41.42 5.13 6.06
N ALA A 183 -42.42 5.81 6.60
CA ALA A 183 -43.65 5.20 7.04
C ALA A 183 -44.35 4.43 5.92
N LEU A 184 -44.34 4.94 4.70
CA LEU A 184 -44.97 4.29 3.55
C LEU A 184 -44.12 3.19 2.94
N MET A 185 -42.80 3.47 2.67
CA MET A 185 -41.94 2.53 1.95
C MET A 185 -41.23 1.52 2.84
N GLY A 186 -41.18 1.77 4.14
CA GLY A 186 -40.34 1.03 5.10
C GLY A 186 -38.87 1.38 5.00
N ASP A 187 -38.08 0.76 5.88
CA ASP A 187 -36.61 0.81 5.85
C ASP A 187 -36.01 -0.57 6.07
N ALA A 188 -35.36 -1.10 5.03
CA ALA A 188 -34.74 -2.41 5.09
C ALA A 188 -33.49 -2.46 6.00
N SER A 189 -32.82 -1.31 6.24
CA SER A 189 -31.62 -1.25 7.11
C SER A 189 -32.00 -1.40 8.59
N ASP A 190 -33.13 -0.87 8.98
CA ASP A 190 -33.64 -0.92 10.36
C ASP A 190 -34.80 -1.93 10.54
N ASN A 191 -35.08 -2.65 9.45
CA ASN A 191 -36.18 -3.61 9.41
C ASN A 191 -37.55 -2.99 9.77
N ILE A 192 -37.77 -1.75 9.34
CA ILE A 192 -39.04 -1.05 9.46
C ILE A 192 -39.95 -1.51 8.30
N PRO A 193 -41.15 -2.05 8.55
CA PRO A 193 -41.90 -2.78 7.52
C PRO A 193 -42.48 -1.88 6.42
N GLY A 194 -42.93 -0.68 6.75
CA GLY A 194 -43.72 0.14 5.83
C GLY A 194 -44.99 -0.51 5.34
N VAL A 195 -45.63 0.04 4.32
CA VAL A 195 -46.81 -0.55 3.66
C VAL A 195 -46.37 -1.58 2.65
N LYS A 196 -46.71 -2.84 2.81
CA LYS A 196 -46.29 -3.95 1.96
C LYS A 196 -46.60 -3.72 0.47
N GLY A 197 -45.53 -3.57 -0.34
CA GLY A 197 -45.62 -3.39 -1.77
C GLY A 197 -45.89 -1.95 -2.21
N ILE A 198 -45.63 -0.98 -1.33
CA ILE A 198 -45.43 0.43 -1.67
C ILE A 198 -43.94 0.69 -1.60
N GLY A 199 -43.32 0.99 -2.73
CA GLY A 199 -41.91 1.33 -2.82
C GLY A 199 -41.69 2.83 -3.01
N GLU A 200 -40.42 3.25 -2.96
CA GLU A 200 -39.99 4.66 -2.97
C GLU A 200 -40.71 5.52 -4.02
N LYS A 201 -40.76 5.05 -5.28
CA LYS A 201 -41.42 5.80 -6.37
C LYS A 201 -42.92 6.06 -6.12
N THR A 202 -43.59 5.07 -5.54
CA THR A 202 -45.02 5.20 -5.26
C THR A 202 -45.24 6.08 -4.04
N ALA A 203 -44.45 5.90 -2.99
CA ALA A 203 -44.50 6.73 -1.79
C ALA A 203 -44.21 8.20 -2.12
N MET A 204 -43.18 8.50 -2.92
CA MET A 204 -42.90 9.87 -3.39
C MET A 204 -44.06 10.50 -4.16
N ALA A 205 -44.69 9.72 -5.07
CA ALA A 205 -45.84 10.23 -5.85
C ALA A 205 -47.09 10.47 -4.97
N LEU A 206 -47.24 9.73 -3.87
CA LEU A 206 -48.32 9.96 -2.89
C LEU A 206 -48.05 11.22 -2.04
N LEU A 207 -46.79 11.36 -1.55
CA LEU A 207 -46.40 12.51 -0.73
C LEU A 207 -46.34 13.83 -1.54
N ALA A 208 -46.16 13.79 -2.85
CA ALA A 208 -46.30 14.94 -3.70
C ALA A 208 -47.75 15.45 -3.77
N GLN A 209 -48.76 14.60 -3.52
CA GLN A 209 -50.17 15.00 -3.46
C GLN A 209 -50.59 15.36 -2.03
N GLN A 210 -50.14 14.63 -1.04
CA GLN A 210 -50.37 14.82 0.39
C GLN A 210 -49.09 14.56 1.17
N PRO A 211 -48.45 15.59 1.72
CA PRO A 211 -47.08 15.48 2.28
C PRO A 211 -47.03 14.62 3.55
N SER A 212 -48.11 14.40 4.28
CA SER A 212 -48.15 13.61 5.50
C SER A 212 -49.03 12.38 5.36
N ILE A 213 -48.70 11.30 6.13
CA ILE A 213 -49.55 10.09 6.19
C ILE A 213 -50.93 10.38 6.75
N ASP A 214 -51.06 11.28 7.71
CA ASP A 214 -52.39 11.69 8.23
C ASP A 214 -53.26 12.34 7.15
N GLY A 215 -52.71 13.31 6.41
CA GLY A 215 -53.36 13.90 5.29
C GLY A 215 -53.70 12.91 4.17
N LEU A 216 -52.77 11.96 3.94
CA LEU A 216 -52.96 10.91 2.94
C LEU A 216 -54.10 9.98 3.29
N TYR A 217 -54.16 9.48 4.51
CA TYR A 217 -55.25 8.58 4.96
C TYR A 217 -56.58 9.30 5.09
N ALA A 218 -56.60 10.56 5.53
CA ALA A 218 -57.82 11.37 5.62
C ALA A 218 -58.42 11.66 4.23
N ASN A 219 -57.60 11.79 3.17
CA ASN A 219 -58.03 12.17 1.82
C ASN A 219 -57.88 11.03 0.80
N LEU A 220 -57.60 9.82 1.21
CA LEU A 220 -57.23 8.70 0.34
C LEU A 220 -58.28 8.46 -0.78
N ASP A 221 -59.54 8.63 -0.49
CA ASP A 221 -60.65 8.46 -1.46
C ASP A 221 -60.67 9.49 -2.54
N GLN A 222 -60.10 10.68 -2.31
CA GLN A 222 -60.07 11.81 -3.25
C GLN A 222 -58.78 11.88 -4.04
N MET A 223 -57.75 11.13 -3.66
CA MET A 223 -56.45 11.13 -4.32
C MET A 223 -56.43 10.30 -5.59
N ASP A 224 -55.56 10.69 -6.55
CA ASP A 224 -55.29 9.89 -7.77
C ASP A 224 -54.37 8.75 -7.45
N VAL A 225 -54.93 7.63 -6.97
CA VAL A 225 -54.21 6.44 -6.56
C VAL A 225 -54.75 5.22 -7.28
N LYS A 226 -53.88 4.43 -7.90
CA LYS A 226 -54.26 3.19 -8.57
C LYS A 226 -55.04 2.25 -7.61
N PRO A 227 -56.13 1.58 -8.02
CA PRO A 227 -56.93 0.74 -7.16
C PRO A 227 -56.15 -0.30 -6.33
N ALA A 228 -55.15 -0.91 -6.95
CA ALA A 228 -54.25 -1.87 -6.28
C ALA A 228 -53.35 -1.24 -5.20
N ALA A 229 -52.93 -0.02 -5.36
CA ALA A 229 -52.13 0.70 -4.36
C ALA A 229 -53.02 1.20 -3.22
N ARG A 230 -54.24 1.71 -3.55
CA ARG A 230 -55.23 2.14 -2.56
C ARG A 230 -55.60 0.98 -1.64
N LYS A 231 -55.88 -0.21 -2.17
CA LYS A 231 -56.14 -1.39 -1.38
C LYS A 231 -55.02 -1.70 -0.36
N LYS A 232 -53.76 -1.65 -0.85
CA LYS A 232 -52.59 -1.88 0.01
C LYS A 232 -52.41 -0.82 1.09
N LEU A 233 -52.70 0.45 0.79
CA LEU A 233 -52.64 1.51 1.78
C LEU A 233 -53.71 1.31 2.89
N VAL A 234 -54.91 0.97 2.51
CA VAL A 234 -56.01 0.70 3.49
C VAL A 234 -55.65 -0.50 4.36
N GLU A 235 -55.16 -1.62 3.75
CA GLU A 235 -54.79 -2.80 4.51
C GLU A 235 -53.55 -2.59 5.38
N GLY A 236 -52.63 -1.69 5.00
CA GLY A 236 -51.36 -1.43 5.66
C GLY A 236 -51.32 -0.16 6.52
N GLU A 237 -52.45 0.48 6.84
CA GLU A 237 -52.45 1.71 7.63
C GLU A 237 -51.81 1.53 9.01
N GLY A 238 -52.06 0.39 9.68
CA GLY A 238 -51.45 0.08 10.97
C GLY A 238 -49.94 -0.04 10.89
N ASP A 239 -49.46 -0.69 9.83
CA ASP A 239 -48.01 -0.83 9.58
C ASP A 239 -47.37 0.53 9.24
N ALA A 240 -48.06 1.41 8.50
CA ALA A 240 -47.59 2.76 8.20
C ALA A 240 -47.44 3.60 9.46
N ARG A 241 -48.42 3.59 10.35
CA ARG A 241 -48.40 4.34 11.62
C ARG A 241 -47.31 3.84 12.56
N MET A 242 -47.18 2.53 12.71
CA MET A 242 -46.08 1.94 13.48
C MET A 242 -44.73 2.31 12.88
N SER A 243 -44.60 2.27 11.56
CA SER A 243 -43.34 2.62 10.84
C SER A 243 -43.02 4.10 11.00
N TYR A 244 -44.05 4.97 11.05
CA TYR A 244 -43.89 6.40 11.33
C TYR A 244 -43.26 6.62 12.73
N ASP A 245 -43.83 5.97 13.74
CA ASP A 245 -43.35 6.08 15.13
C ASP A 245 -41.92 5.56 15.26
N LEU A 246 -41.59 4.45 14.60
CA LEU A 246 -40.24 3.87 14.62
C LEU A 246 -39.22 4.73 13.89
N ALA A 247 -39.58 5.42 12.79
CA ALA A 247 -38.73 6.26 11.99
C ALA A 247 -38.53 7.68 12.58
N THR A 248 -39.40 8.08 13.53
CA THR A 248 -39.35 9.41 14.15
C THR A 248 -38.17 9.54 15.11
N ILE A 249 -37.35 10.56 14.91
CA ILE A 249 -36.30 10.95 15.87
C ILE A 249 -36.96 11.81 16.97
N HIS A 250 -36.82 11.38 18.20
CA HIS A 250 -37.30 12.12 19.35
C HIS A 250 -36.35 13.26 19.70
N THR A 251 -36.90 14.42 20.11
CA THR A 251 -36.14 15.63 20.41
C THR A 251 -36.24 16.07 21.85
N ASP A 252 -36.54 15.13 22.76
CA ASP A 252 -36.80 15.36 24.16
C ASP A 252 -36.10 14.32 25.08
N ALA A 253 -35.00 13.73 24.59
CA ALA A 253 -34.19 12.84 25.39
C ALA A 253 -33.70 13.54 26.68
N PRO A 254 -33.76 12.87 27.86
CA PRO A 254 -33.41 13.49 29.15
C PRO A 254 -31.89 13.57 29.35
N ILE A 255 -31.21 14.40 28.54
CA ILE A 255 -29.80 14.71 28.65
C ILE A 255 -29.60 16.10 29.28
N ASP A 256 -28.57 16.24 30.10
CA ASP A 256 -28.14 17.58 30.57
C ASP A 256 -27.18 18.17 29.53
N PHE A 257 -27.77 18.98 28.64
CA PHE A 257 -27.04 19.58 27.53
C PHE A 257 -27.23 21.11 27.52
N LYS A 258 -26.11 21.82 27.41
CA LYS A 258 -26.07 23.26 27.16
C LYS A 258 -25.05 23.58 26.09
N PRO A 259 -25.34 24.40 25.07
CA PRO A 259 -24.42 24.73 24.00
C PRO A 259 -23.07 25.27 24.52
N GLU A 260 -23.09 26.08 25.59
CA GLU A 260 -21.91 26.71 26.17
C GLU A 260 -20.92 25.71 26.79
N ASP A 261 -21.38 24.55 27.24
CA ASP A 261 -20.55 23.51 27.84
C ASP A 261 -19.75 22.72 26.78
N ASN A 262 -20.06 22.93 25.50
CA ASN A 262 -19.47 22.25 24.37
C ASN A 262 -18.53 23.13 23.52
N LEU A 263 -18.16 24.32 24.02
CA LEU A 263 -17.22 25.20 23.32
C LEU A 263 -15.91 24.47 23.02
N CYS A 264 -15.38 24.67 21.81
CA CYS A 264 -14.11 24.08 21.41
C CYS A 264 -12.98 24.51 22.34
N GLN A 265 -12.31 23.54 22.93
CA GLN A 265 -11.22 23.77 23.89
C GLN A 265 -9.91 23.25 23.30
N LYS A 266 -8.79 23.70 23.87
CA LYS A 266 -7.48 23.13 23.55
C LYS A 266 -7.41 21.70 24.06
N PRO A 267 -6.75 20.79 23.32
CA PRO A 267 -6.58 19.41 23.76
C PRO A 267 -5.73 19.33 25.04
N ASP A 268 -5.89 18.24 25.77
CA ASP A 268 -4.92 17.78 26.77
C ASP A 268 -3.71 17.21 26.02
N GLU A 269 -2.77 18.11 25.70
CA GLU A 269 -1.60 17.80 24.86
C GLU A 269 -0.77 16.63 25.42
N PRO A 270 -0.45 16.54 26.73
CA PRO A 270 0.29 15.42 27.28
C PRO A 270 -0.41 14.07 27.11
N LYS A 271 -1.71 14.02 27.41
CA LYS A 271 -2.50 12.79 27.30
C LYS A 271 -2.69 12.38 25.84
N LEU A 272 -2.97 13.35 24.97
CA LEU A 272 -3.12 13.12 23.53
C LEU A 272 -1.83 12.63 22.89
N TYR A 273 -0.69 13.17 23.30
CA TYR A 273 0.63 12.72 22.87
C TYR A 273 0.84 11.23 23.19
N GLN A 274 0.58 10.82 24.43
CA GLN A 274 0.74 9.43 24.86
C GLN A 274 -0.20 8.47 24.09
N LEU A 275 -1.46 8.88 23.85
CA LEU A 275 -2.41 8.09 23.08
C LEU A 275 -1.96 7.93 21.62
N PHE A 276 -1.53 9.01 20.97
CA PHE A 276 -1.07 8.93 19.58
C PHE A 276 0.24 8.15 19.42
N LEU A 277 1.09 8.21 20.43
CA LEU A 277 2.30 7.42 20.49
C LEU A 277 1.97 5.93 20.56
N GLY A 278 1.11 5.50 21.50
CA GLY A 278 0.67 4.12 21.62
C GLY A 278 -0.09 3.59 20.39
N LEU A 279 -0.72 4.49 19.62
CA LEU A 279 -1.39 4.19 18.36
C LEU A 279 -0.45 4.26 17.13
N GLU A 280 0.81 4.63 17.32
CA GLU A 280 1.81 4.85 16.26
C GLU A 280 1.40 5.92 15.23
N PHE A 281 0.69 6.97 15.67
CA PHE A 281 0.16 8.06 14.84
C PHE A 281 1.12 9.26 14.73
N ALA A 282 2.38 9.03 14.31
CA ALA A 282 3.41 10.06 14.19
C ALA A 282 2.95 11.31 13.41
N LYS A 283 2.25 11.13 12.27
CA LYS A 283 1.71 12.24 11.46
C LYS A 283 0.65 13.08 12.19
N LEU A 284 -0.08 12.49 13.12
CA LEU A 284 -1.05 13.24 13.93
C LEU A 284 -0.35 13.98 15.08
N ILE A 285 0.71 13.41 15.65
CA ILE A 285 1.58 14.13 16.62
C ILE A 285 2.10 15.41 15.98
N ASP A 286 2.64 15.32 14.75
CA ASP A 286 3.10 16.50 14.00
C ASP A 286 1.95 17.47 13.65
N LYS A 287 0.81 16.98 13.17
CA LYS A 287 -0.33 17.82 12.78
C LYS A 287 -0.89 18.63 13.95
N TYR A 288 -0.94 18.03 15.14
CA TYR A 288 -1.42 18.69 16.36
C TYR A 288 -0.31 19.46 17.09
N HIS A 289 0.93 19.47 16.55
CA HIS A 289 2.10 20.13 17.14
C HIS A 289 2.36 19.70 18.59
N LEU A 290 2.11 18.40 18.88
CA LEU A 290 2.29 17.86 20.22
C LEU A 290 3.77 17.64 20.51
N THR A 291 4.19 18.00 21.71
CA THR A 291 5.55 17.77 22.21
C THR A 291 5.52 16.77 23.37
N ALA A 292 6.61 16.03 23.55
CA ALA A 292 6.73 15.12 24.68
C ALA A 292 6.54 15.88 26.01
N PRO A 293 5.77 15.34 26.96
CA PRO A 293 5.55 16.01 28.23
C PRO A 293 6.87 16.23 28.99
N GLN A 294 7.19 17.47 29.31
CA GLN A 294 8.28 17.79 30.27
C GLN A 294 7.71 17.68 31.70
N GLY A 295 7.92 16.55 32.38
CA GLY A 295 7.42 16.40 33.74
C GLY A 295 7.83 15.11 34.43
N GLU A 296 8.37 15.20 35.61
CA GLU A 296 8.64 14.13 36.57
C GLU A 296 7.34 13.37 36.91
N GLY A 297 7.17 12.15 36.41
CA GLY A 297 6.06 11.31 36.84
C GLY A 297 6.00 9.99 36.07
N GLN A 298 6.67 8.96 36.61
CA GLN A 298 6.49 7.54 36.27
C GLN A 298 6.46 7.22 34.75
N ALA A 299 7.58 7.36 34.11
CA ALA A 299 7.91 6.64 32.90
C ALA A 299 8.12 5.16 33.31
N GLU A 300 7.33 4.23 32.79
CA GLU A 300 7.92 2.93 32.46
C GLU A 300 9.21 3.24 31.70
N GLU A 301 10.29 2.62 32.05
CA GLU A 301 11.65 2.90 31.59
C GLU A 301 11.69 3.14 30.07
N THR A 302 11.50 4.39 29.64
CA THR A 302 11.90 4.82 28.31
C THR A 302 13.42 4.78 28.37
N ALA A 303 14.03 3.93 27.58
CA ALA A 303 15.47 3.93 27.42
C ALA A 303 15.86 5.33 26.90
N ASP A 304 16.26 6.21 27.80
CA ASP A 304 16.98 7.42 27.41
C ASP A 304 18.12 6.96 26.49
N LEU A 305 18.39 7.74 25.43
CA LEU A 305 19.63 7.51 24.71
C LEU A 305 20.75 7.51 25.75
N PRO A 306 21.46 6.42 25.93
CA PRO A 306 22.30 6.20 27.10
C PRO A 306 23.60 7.04 27.10
N CYS A 307 23.56 8.28 26.52
CA CYS A 307 24.82 8.92 26.16
C CYS A 307 24.79 10.44 26.27
N THR A 308 25.80 10.98 26.96
CA THR A 308 26.22 12.37 26.81
C THR A 308 27.09 12.48 25.57
N CYS A 309 26.56 13.05 24.48
CA CYS A 309 27.33 13.29 23.27
C CYS A 309 28.05 14.64 23.35
N THR A 310 29.38 14.63 23.23
CA THR A 310 30.17 15.84 22.96
C THR A 310 30.40 15.97 21.48
N SER A 311 30.39 17.17 20.92
CA SER A 311 30.61 17.40 19.49
C SER A 311 31.69 18.43 19.19
N GLU A 312 32.43 18.21 18.09
CA GLU A 312 33.37 19.20 17.55
C GLU A 312 33.20 19.33 16.04
N THR A 313 33.52 20.50 15.49
CA THR A 313 33.69 20.69 14.04
C THR A 313 35.19 20.67 13.72
N VAL A 314 35.60 19.73 12.88
CA VAL A 314 37.02 19.52 12.52
C VAL A 314 37.38 20.36 11.30
N THR A 315 38.39 21.25 11.49
CA THR A 315 38.82 22.21 10.45
C THR A 315 40.30 22.07 10.08
N ASP A 316 41.04 21.20 10.77
CA ASP A 316 42.48 21.01 10.50
C ASP A 316 42.85 19.56 10.21
N ARG A 317 43.91 19.37 9.40
CA ARG A 317 44.37 18.06 8.95
C ARG A 317 44.88 17.17 10.10
N ALA A 318 45.57 17.74 11.08
CA ALA A 318 46.20 16.97 12.15
C ALA A 318 45.12 16.30 13.01
N ARG A 319 44.04 17.04 13.36
CA ARG A 319 42.91 16.50 14.08
C ARG A 319 42.17 15.42 13.29
N MET A 320 41.98 15.69 12.00
CA MET A 320 41.38 14.66 11.08
C MET A 320 42.19 13.35 11.09
N GLU A 321 43.53 13.45 10.94
CA GLU A 321 44.40 12.27 10.90
C GLU A 321 44.41 11.53 12.25
N GLU A 322 44.37 12.23 13.37
CA GLU A 322 44.25 11.66 14.73
C GLU A 322 42.94 10.87 14.86
N LEU A 323 41.80 11.44 14.46
CA LEU A 323 40.50 10.79 14.50
C LEU A 323 40.43 9.58 13.60
N LEU A 324 40.91 9.65 12.36
CA LEU A 324 40.98 8.50 11.46
C LEU A 324 41.84 7.38 12.03
N ALA A 325 42.98 7.69 12.67
CA ALA A 325 43.83 6.71 13.33
C ALA A 325 43.10 6.05 14.50
N LEU A 326 42.37 6.83 15.31
CA LEU A 326 41.54 6.31 16.39
C LEU A 326 40.43 5.38 15.86
N TRP A 327 39.67 5.81 14.87
CA TRP A 327 38.54 5.04 14.34
C TRP A 327 38.94 3.68 13.72
N ARG A 328 40.13 3.58 13.15
CA ARG A 328 40.68 2.27 12.69
C ARG A 328 40.88 1.26 13.82
N THR A 329 40.98 1.73 15.06
CA THR A 329 41.15 0.86 16.24
C THR A 329 39.83 0.43 16.86
N LYS A 330 38.73 1.08 16.49
CA LYS A 330 37.39 0.82 17.03
C LYS A 330 36.69 -0.34 16.33
N GLU A 331 35.83 -1.02 17.06
CA GLU A 331 34.98 -2.05 16.46
C GLU A 331 34.02 -1.45 15.44
N ARG A 332 33.57 -0.22 15.66
CA ARG A 332 32.62 0.51 14.81
C ARG A 332 32.64 2.00 15.14
N VAL A 333 32.36 2.81 14.12
CA VAL A 333 31.91 4.20 14.26
C VAL A 333 30.55 4.34 13.56
N ASP A 334 29.76 5.32 13.97
CA ASP A 334 28.45 5.57 13.38
C ASP A 334 28.55 6.80 12.47
N VAL A 335 28.00 6.73 11.26
CA VAL A 335 28.20 7.76 10.22
C VAL A 335 26.87 8.21 9.65
N LEU A 336 26.67 9.53 9.65
CA LEU A 336 25.58 10.16 8.92
C LEU A 336 26.15 11.24 7.99
N ALA A 337 25.95 11.06 6.70
CA ALA A 337 26.38 11.98 5.66
C ALA A 337 25.19 12.63 4.96
N LEU A 338 25.32 13.89 4.57
CA LEU A 338 24.35 14.52 3.67
C LEU A 338 24.41 13.85 2.27
N PRO A 339 23.31 13.84 1.52
CA PRO A 339 23.30 13.30 0.16
C PRO A 339 24.32 13.95 -0.80
N SER A 340 24.65 15.22 -0.56
CA SER A 340 25.67 15.99 -1.29
C SER A 340 27.10 15.65 -0.87
N LEU A 341 27.29 14.89 0.21
CA LEU A 341 28.58 14.58 0.83
C LEU A 341 29.41 15.81 1.26
N ASP A 342 28.83 17.00 1.33
CA ASP A 342 29.50 18.22 1.78
C ASP A 342 29.58 18.35 3.30
N VAL A 343 28.75 17.59 4.03
CA VAL A 343 28.78 17.45 5.49
C VAL A 343 28.70 15.99 5.88
N VAL A 344 29.59 15.56 6.74
CA VAL A 344 29.60 14.22 7.35
C VAL A 344 29.78 14.33 8.85
N CYS A 345 28.89 13.70 9.59
CA CYS A 345 28.99 13.50 11.02
C CYS A 345 29.45 12.07 11.31
N VAL A 346 30.46 11.94 12.15
CA VAL A 346 30.98 10.64 12.61
C VAL A 346 30.93 10.59 14.12
N GLU A 347 30.23 9.62 14.67
CA GLU A 347 30.15 9.39 16.10
C GLU A 347 30.96 8.18 16.51
N CYS A 348 31.70 8.35 17.59
CA CYS A 348 32.53 7.31 18.18
C CYS A 348 32.16 7.14 19.65
N TRP A 349 31.73 5.95 20.03
CA TRP A 349 31.46 5.61 21.42
C TRP A 349 32.75 5.41 22.19
N LEU A 350 32.91 6.20 23.28
CA LEU A 350 34.04 6.13 24.18
C LEU A 350 33.78 5.16 25.32
N SER A 351 32.53 5.12 25.81
CA SER A 351 32.00 4.21 26.79
C SER A 351 30.51 3.97 26.52
N PRO A 352 29.81 3.08 27.24
CA PRO A 352 28.36 2.94 27.12
C PRO A 352 27.55 4.22 27.43
N GLU A 353 28.17 5.17 28.12
CA GLU A 353 27.53 6.40 28.62
C GLU A 353 28.05 7.67 27.95
N GLU A 354 29.13 7.57 27.14
CA GLU A 354 29.79 8.71 26.52
C GLU A 354 30.07 8.45 25.03
N SER A 355 29.71 9.39 24.18
CA SER A 355 30.12 9.41 22.78
C SER A 355 30.70 10.75 22.38
N HIS A 356 31.47 10.77 21.30
CA HIS A 356 32.07 11.94 20.70
C HIS A 356 31.71 11.98 19.21
N ALA A 357 31.07 13.07 18.79
CA ALA A 357 30.70 13.33 17.41
C ALA A 357 31.67 14.35 16.79
N ALA A 358 32.19 14.01 15.64
CA ALA A 358 33.03 14.90 14.83
C ALA A 358 32.31 15.25 13.52
N ILE A 359 32.11 16.54 13.27
CA ILE A 359 31.46 17.07 12.08
C ILE A 359 32.53 17.59 11.12
N PHE A 360 32.50 17.11 9.90
CA PHE A 360 33.39 17.51 8.80
C PHE A 360 32.59 18.20 7.71
N ARG A 361 33.07 19.34 7.27
CA ARG A 361 32.45 20.14 6.21
C ARG A 361 33.43 20.42 5.08
N ALA A 362 32.96 20.28 3.86
CA ALA A 362 33.78 20.48 2.66
C ALA A 362 34.28 21.94 2.50
N ASP A 363 33.52 22.89 3.04
CA ASP A 363 33.84 24.32 2.99
C ASP A 363 34.85 24.79 4.06
N SER A 364 35.13 23.94 5.04
CA SER A 364 35.99 24.33 6.21
C SER A 364 37.21 23.43 6.43
N LEU A 365 37.34 22.34 5.66
CA LEU A 365 38.47 21.42 5.73
C LEU A 365 39.15 21.26 4.37
N ASP A 366 40.33 21.85 4.17
CA ASP A 366 41.09 21.84 2.90
C ASP A 366 41.39 20.42 2.39
N CYS A 367 41.49 19.42 3.29
CA CYS A 367 41.78 18.03 2.95
C CYS A 367 40.54 17.13 2.97
N TYR A 368 39.37 17.67 2.69
CA TYR A 368 38.09 16.95 2.81
C TYR A 368 38.02 15.67 1.96
N ASN A 369 38.57 15.66 0.76
CA ASN A 369 38.64 14.46 -0.08
C ASN A 369 39.54 13.36 0.51
N ASP A 370 40.64 13.73 1.19
CA ASP A 370 41.48 12.76 1.91
C ASP A 370 40.73 12.18 3.10
N PHE A 371 39.93 13.01 3.78
CA PHE A 371 39.02 12.57 4.84
C PHE A 371 38.00 11.54 4.33
N LEU A 372 37.28 11.83 3.24
CA LEU A 372 36.30 10.88 2.67
C LEU A 372 36.98 9.55 2.31
N LYS A 373 38.13 9.57 1.62
CA LYS A 373 38.86 8.35 1.30
C LYS A 373 39.33 7.59 2.55
N GLY A 374 39.76 8.31 3.58
CA GLY A 374 40.18 7.69 4.85
C GLY A 374 39.03 7.09 5.63
N LEU A 375 37.91 7.79 5.74
CA LEU A 375 36.72 7.34 6.47
C LEU A 375 36.07 6.13 5.77
N PHE A 376 35.90 6.19 4.46
CA PHE A 376 35.22 5.13 3.70
C PHE A 376 36.14 3.99 3.24
N ALA A 377 37.40 3.98 3.70
CA ALA A 377 38.30 2.84 3.51
C ALA A 377 37.77 1.58 4.23
N PRO A 378 38.10 0.37 3.73
CA PRO A 378 37.61 -0.90 4.31
C PRO A 378 38.06 -1.17 5.74
N ASP A 379 39.16 -0.57 6.18
CA ASP A 379 39.76 -0.73 7.53
C ASP A 379 39.06 0.11 8.61
N VAL A 380 38.24 1.09 8.24
CA VAL A 380 37.35 1.78 9.17
C VAL A 380 35.97 1.12 9.10
N LYS A 381 35.59 0.43 10.17
CA LYS A 381 34.26 -0.20 10.26
C LYS A 381 33.20 0.81 10.68
N LYS A 382 32.11 0.85 9.95
CA LYS A 382 31.06 1.85 10.18
C LYS A 382 29.63 1.34 10.04
N ALA A 383 28.74 1.87 10.87
CA ALA A 383 27.31 1.77 10.70
C ALA A 383 26.77 3.09 10.10
N SER A 384 25.70 3.01 9.34
CA SER A 384 25.05 4.16 8.77
C SER A 384 23.55 3.90 8.59
N HIS A 385 22.87 4.90 8.04
CA HIS A 385 21.48 4.81 7.61
C HIS A 385 21.39 5.03 6.11
N GLY A 386 20.78 4.09 5.36
CA GLY A 386 20.68 4.20 3.90
C GLY A 386 22.01 3.99 3.17
N VAL A 387 22.76 2.94 3.52
CA VAL A 387 24.10 2.63 2.99
C VAL A 387 24.13 2.59 1.44
N LYS A 388 23.07 2.10 0.78
CA LYS A 388 23.01 2.07 -0.70
C LYS A 388 23.10 3.49 -1.29
N ALA A 389 22.31 4.44 -0.78
CA ALA A 389 22.32 5.82 -1.24
C ALA A 389 23.68 6.49 -0.98
N LEU A 390 24.26 6.23 0.21
CA LEU A 390 25.59 6.72 0.57
C LEU A 390 26.68 6.15 -0.34
N CYS A 391 26.66 4.85 -0.64
CA CYS A 391 27.60 4.24 -1.59
C CYS A 391 27.51 4.87 -2.98
N ARG A 392 26.29 5.14 -3.46
CA ARG A 392 26.07 5.79 -4.75
C ARG A 392 26.66 7.21 -4.78
N ALA A 393 26.45 7.99 -3.72
CA ALA A 393 27.02 9.34 -3.61
C ALA A 393 28.56 9.29 -3.60
N LEU A 394 29.16 8.37 -2.86
CA LEU A 394 30.62 8.18 -2.81
C LEU A 394 31.20 7.80 -4.17
N LEU A 395 30.55 6.89 -4.90
CA LEU A 395 30.98 6.50 -6.25
C LEU A 395 30.94 7.66 -7.24
N ALA A 396 29.95 8.55 -7.13
CA ALA A 396 29.85 9.75 -7.95
C ALA A 396 31.03 10.72 -7.70
N GLU A 397 31.54 10.78 -6.46
CA GLU A 397 32.72 11.57 -6.09
C GLU A 397 34.06 10.82 -6.31
N GLY A 398 34.02 9.63 -6.91
CA GLY A 398 35.20 8.80 -7.13
C GLY A 398 35.84 8.21 -5.87
N VAL A 399 35.07 8.10 -4.79
CA VAL A 399 35.46 7.47 -3.53
C VAL A 399 34.92 6.04 -3.48
N ALA A 400 35.80 5.06 -3.30
CA ALA A 400 35.40 3.65 -3.16
C ALA A 400 34.71 3.44 -1.80
N PRO A 401 33.45 2.98 -1.77
CA PRO A 401 32.74 2.70 -0.52
C PRO A 401 33.21 1.38 0.10
N GLY A 402 33.58 1.38 1.37
CA GLY A 402 33.98 0.17 2.09
C GLY A 402 33.80 0.26 3.60
N GLY A 403 33.92 -0.87 4.29
CA GLY A 403 33.89 -0.95 5.75
C GLY A 403 32.49 -0.82 6.38
N PHE A 404 31.40 -0.88 5.64
CA PHE A 404 30.04 -0.86 6.19
C PHE A 404 29.75 -2.20 6.89
N VAL A 405 29.39 -2.14 8.16
CA VAL A 405 29.06 -3.31 8.99
C VAL A 405 27.60 -3.30 9.41
N PHE A 406 26.91 -2.17 9.28
CA PHE A 406 25.49 -2.06 9.60
C PHE A 406 24.78 -0.94 8.78
N ASP A 407 23.53 -1.20 8.43
CA ASP A 407 22.57 -0.25 7.83
C ASP A 407 21.26 -0.32 8.61
N THR A 408 20.90 0.76 9.32
CA THR A 408 19.70 0.79 10.14
C THR A 408 18.42 0.78 9.34
N GLU A 409 18.41 1.32 8.11
CA GLU A 409 17.25 1.29 7.20
C GLU A 409 16.93 -0.15 6.76
N VAL A 410 17.95 -0.86 6.29
CA VAL A 410 17.81 -2.25 5.82
C VAL A 410 17.44 -3.18 6.97
N ALA A 411 18.04 -2.99 8.16
CA ALA A 411 17.71 -3.77 9.37
C ALA A 411 16.24 -3.56 9.79
N ALA A 412 15.78 -2.30 9.82
CA ALA A 412 14.40 -1.95 10.15
C ALA A 412 13.40 -2.50 9.12
N TYR A 413 13.74 -2.42 7.83
CA TYR A 413 12.93 -3.03 6.77
C TYR A 413 12.76 -4.55 6.96
N LEU A 414 13.79 -5.29 7.29
CA LEU A 414 13.68 -6.74 7.53
C LEU A 414 12.73 -7.05 8.70
N LEU A 415 12.74 -6.23 9.73
CA LEU A 415 11.88 -6.41 10.91
C LEU A 415 10.42 -6.06 10.61
N ALA A 416 10.17 -5.06 9.76
CA ALA A 416 8.83 -4.54 9.46
C ALA A 416 8.66 -4.16 7.98
N PRO A 417 8.65 -5.14 7.03
CA PRO A 417 8.69 -4.85 5.59
C PRO A 417 7.41 -4.19 5.03
N ALA A 418 6.37 -4.03 5.83
CA ALA A 418 5.11 -3.38 5.44
C ALA A 418 5.02 -1.91 5.91
N ASP A 419 5.99 -1.39 6.65
CA ASP A 419 5.92 -0.06 7.29
C ASP A 419 6.02 1.12 6.32
N GLY A 420 6.52 0.90 5.12
CA GLY A 420 6.56 1.88 4.02
C GLY A 420 7.48 3.10 4.21
N SER A 421 8.05 3.32 5.40
CA SER A 421 9.08 4.32 5.70
C SER A 421 9.92 3.87 6.90
N TYR A 422 11.22 4.16 6.83
CA TYR A 422 12.21 3.79 7.85
C TYR A 422 13.06 4.99 8.26
N ASP A 423 12.53 6.21 8.14
CA ASP A 423 13.21 7.45 8.52
C ASP A 423 13.67 7.42 9.97
N LEU A 424 14.81 8.05 10.28
CA LEU A 424 15.42 8.04 11.61
C LEU A 424 14.48 8.57 12.69
N GLU A 425 13.72 9.65 12.43
CA GLU A 425 12.73 10.17 13.38
C GLU A 425 11.68 9.12 13.74
N LYS A 426 11.18 8.40 12.73
CA LYS A 426 10.20 7.32 12.92
C LYS A 426 10.82 6.15 13.70
N LEU A 427 12.06 5.78 13.40
CA LEU A 427 12.76 4.73 14.13
C LEU A 427 13.05 5.14 15.57
N GLY A 428 13.45 6.40 15.80
CA GLY A 428 13.65 6.94 17.14
C GLY A 428 12.38 6.91 17.98
N LEU A 429 11.26 7.37 17.41
CA LEU A 429 9.96 7.29 18.06
C LEU A 429 9.54 5.85 18.36
N THR A 430 9.79 4.95 17.39
CA THR A 430 9.39 3.55 17.44
C THR A 430 10.13 2.73 18.49
N TYR A 431 11.45 2.89 18.60
CA TYR A 431 12.30 2.03 19.43
C TYR A 431 12.66 2.65 20.77
N TYR A 432 12.61 4.01 20.87
CA TYR A 432 13.01 4.74 22.06
C TYR A 432 11.92 5.63 22.65
N ASN A 433 10.74 5.67 22.02
CA ASN A 433 9.64 6.54 22.45
C ASN A 433 10.06 8.01 22.62
N HIS A 434 11.05 8.45 21.83
CA HIS A 434 11.66 9.76 21.90
C HIS A 434 11.51 10.49 20.56
N GLN A 435 11.17 11.79 20.62
CA GLN A 435 11.07 12.63 19.44
C GLN A 435 12.42 13.27 19.14
N PHE A 436 13.03 12.86 18.05
CA PHE A 436 14.28 13.42 17.57
C PHE A 436 14.05 14.73 16.78
N PRO A 437 15.10 15.59 16.63
CA PRO A 437 15.07 16.71 15.70
C PRO A 437 14.62 16.27 14.30
N LYS A 438 14.09 17.20 13.51
CA LYS A 438 13.67 16.86 12.14
C LYS A 438 14.90 16.74 11.23
N ALA A 439 14.89 15.77 10.33
CA ALA A 439 15.92 15.67 9.29
C ALA A 439 16.00 16.94 8.42
N ALA A 440 14.87 17.65 8.25
CA ALA A 440 14.81 18.93 7.59
C ALA A 440 15.76 19.98 8.21
N ASP A 441 16.08 19.90 9.50
CA ASP A 441 16.94 20.86 10.19
C ASP A 441 18.39 20.82 9.69
N TYR A 442 18.82 19.71 9.09
CA TYR A 442 20.14 19.57 8.45
C TYR A 442 20.10 19.22 6.96
N LEU A 443 18.95 18.76 6.42
CA LEU A 443 18.80 18.44 4.98
C LEU A 443 18.28 19.61 4.15
N ALA A 444 17.74 20.68 4.78
CA ALA A 444 17.25 21.83 4.03
C ALA A 444 18.39 22.55 3.29
N ASP A 445 18.08 23.06 2.11
CA ASP A 445 19.02 23.87 1.34
C ASP A 445 19.57 25.04 2.20
N GLY A 446 20.88 25.11 2.35
CA GLY A 446 21.53 26.13 3.15
C GLY A 446 21.56 25.87 4.67
N ALA A 447 21.17 24.71 5.15
CA ALA A 447 21.20 24.34 6.59
C ALA A 447 22.60 24.48 7.22
N PHE A 448 23.67 24.37 6.43
CA PHE A 448 25.05 24.61 6.83
C PHE A 448 25.65 25.86 6.16
N GLY A 449 24.84 26.71 5.56
CA GLY A 449 25.24 27.92 4.90
C GLY A 449 25.60 29.06 5.86
N PRO A 450 26.12 30.18 5.33
CA PRO A 450 26.59 31.30 6.16
C PRO A 450 25.49 32.05 6.92
N LEU A 451 24.22 31.82 6.57
CA LEU A 451 23.05 32.43 7.25
C LEU A 451 22.29 31.42 8.14
N ALA A 452 22.76 30.16 8.21
CA ALA A 452 22.12 29.14 9.00
C ALA A 452 22.43 29.26 10.49
N ASP A 453 21.51 28.80 11.33
CA ASP A 453 21.81 28.50 12.73
C ASP A 453 22.55 27.15 12.81
N LEU A 454 23.89 27.23 12.72
CA LEU A 454 24.74 26.04 12.74
C LEU A 454 24.56 25.20 14.02
N ALA A 455 24.18 25.82 15.15
CA ALA A 455 23.94 25.08 16.39
C ALA A 455 22.75 24.12 16.23
N VAL A 456 21.69 24.55 15.56
CA VAL A 456 20.51 23.71 15.27
C VAL A 456 20.89 22.58 14.32
N SER A 457 21.52 22.88 13.20
CA SER A 457 21.87 21.86 12.18
C SER A 457 22.89 20.85 12.70
N CYS A 458 23.94 21.32 13.40
CA CYS A 458 24.94 20.44 14.02
C CYS A 458 24.31 19.60 15.15
N GLY A 459 23.46 20.19 15.98
CA GLY A 459 22.74 19.45 17.02
C GLY A 459 21.83 18.36 16.46
N ALA A 460 21.10 18.67 15.37
CA ALA A 460 20.19 17.72 14.72
C ALA A 460 20.95 16.55 14.07
N ILE A 461 21.99 16.81 13.28
CA ILE A 461 22.77 15.75 12.62
C ILE A 461 23.50 14.87 13.64
N THR A 462 24.03 15.47 14.73
CA THR A 462 24.67 14.73 15.83
C THR A 462 23.66 13.82 16.54
N SER A 463 22.46 14.33 16.88
CA SER A 463 21.41 13.53 17.54
C SER A 463 20.98 12.34 16.68
N HIS A 464 20.87 12.50 15.35
CA HIS A 464 20.54 11.41 14.44
C HIS A 464 21.72 10.43 14.27
N CYS A 465 22.97 10.92 14.33
CA CYS A 465 24.14 10.05 14.30
C CYS A 465 24.20 9.17 15.55
N ALA A 466 23.94 9.74 16.73
CA ALA A 466 23.83 9.02 18.00
C ALA A 466 22.68 7.98 17.97
N LEU A 467 21.56 8.34 17.37
CA LEU A 467 20.44 7.40 17.17
C LEU A 467 20.84 6.19 16.30
N ILE A 468 21.62 6.40 15.23
CA ILE A 468 22.13 5.28 14.42
C ILE A 468 22.89 4.31 15.33
N GLY A 469 23.79 4.80 16.16
CA GLY A 469 24.57 3.99 17.10
C GLY A 469 23.71 3.16 18.05
N ALA A 470 22.71 3.79 18.67
CA ALA A 470 21.79 3.13 19.57
C ALA A 470 20.93 2.07 18.83
N LEU A 471 20.44 2.38 17.63
CA LEU A 471 19.64 1.45 16.82
C LEU A 471 20.41 0.20 16.42
N VAL A 472 21.73 0.26 16.23
CA VAL A 472 22.52 -0.93 15.84
C VAL A 472 22.33 -2.05 16.83
N ASP A 473 22.45 -1.80 18.13
CA ASP A 473 22.37 -2.83 19.15
C ASP A 473 20.94 -3.37 19.27
N THR A 474 19.94 -2.48 19.31
CA THR A 474 18.53 -2.85 19.38
C THR A 474 18.09 -3.67 18.17
N LEU A 475 18.40 -3.22 16.94
CA LEU A 475 18.01 -3.91 15.71
C LEU A 475 18.79 -5.24 15.56
N THR A 476 20.07 -5.28 15.94
CA THR A 476 20.87 -6.53 15.95
C THR A 476 20.25 -7.58 16.84
N GLN A 477 19.88 -7.19 18.07
CA GLN A 477 19.23 -8.12 18.99
C GLN A 477 17.93 -8.66 18.40
N ARG A 478 17.05 -7.79 17.88
CA ARG A 478 15.80 -8.21 17.27
C ARG A 478 15.99 -9.10 16.05
N LEU A 479 16.95 -8.81 15.18
CA LEU A 479 17.26 -9.66 14.02
C LEU A 479 17.74 -11.05 14.45
N LYS A 480 18.54 -11.15 15.53
CA LYS A 480 18.99 -12.43 16.12
C LYS A 480 17.81 -13.21 16.73
N GLU A 481 16.96 -12.56 17.52
CA GLU A 481 15.78 -13.17 18.14
C GLU A 481 14.81 -13.74 17.09
N LEU A 482 14.67 -13.06 15.96
CA LEU A 482 13.81 -13.48 14.85
C LEU A 482 14.52 -14.43 13.88
N GLY A 483 15.81 -14.75 14.06
CA GLY A 483 16.60 -15.64 13.21
C GLY A 483 16.96 -15.06 11.84
N MET A 484 16.87 -13.74 11.65
CA MET A 484 17.16 -13.07 10.37
C MET A 484 18.57 -12.44 10.29
N TRP A 485 19.39 -12.61 11.34
CA TRP A 485 20.71 -12.00 11.40
C TRP A 485 21.66 -12.46 10.29
N GLU A 486 21.66 -13.75 9.97
CA GLU A 486 22.49 -14.30 8.90
C GLU A 486 22.07 -13.75 7.53
N LEU A 487 20.77 -13.72 7.25
CA LEU A 487 20.21 -13.11 6.03
C LEU A 487 20.66 -11.65 5.89
N TYR A 488 20.55 -10.88 6.98
CA TYR A 488 20.97 -9.49 6.99
C TYR A 488 22.45 -9.32 6.64
N GLN A 489 23.32 -10.08 7.30
CA GLN A 489 24.77 -9.96 7.14
C GLN A 489 25.29 -10.52 5.81
N THR A 490 24.65 -11.56 5.28
CA THR A 490 25.17 -12.27 4.08
C THR A 490 24.48 -11.85 2.78
N VAL A 491 23.28 -11.24 2.86
CA VAL A 491 22.50 -10.88 1.68
C VAL A 491 22.14 -9.39 1.67
N ASP A 492 21.31 -8.90 2.60
CA ASP A 492 20.69 -7.58 2.42
C ASP A 492 21.68 -6.42 2.61
N LEU A 493 22.60 -6.48 3.58
CA LEU A 493 23.65 -5.47 3.76
C LEU A 493 24.71 -5.50 2.64
N PRO A 494 25.32 -6.64 2.29
CA PRO A 494 26.31 -6.71 1.21
C PRO A 494 25.74 -6.35 -0.17
N LEU A 495 24.44 -6.45 -0.36
CA LEU A 495 23.78 -6.07 -1.60
C LEU A 495 23.81 -4.55 -1.84
N CYS A 496 23.84 -3.71 -0.78
CA CYS A 496 23.80 -2.26 -0.92
C CYS A 496 24.86 -1.67 -1.84
N PRO A 497 26.17 -1.98 -1.68
CA PRO A 497 27.19 -1.50 -2.61
C PRO A 497 27.04 -2.08 -4.03
N VAL A 498 26.55 -3.32 -4.18
CA VAL A 498 26.31 -3.92 -5.52
C VAL A 498 25.26 -3.11 -6.28
N LEU A 499 24.13 -2.79 -5.62
CA LEU A 499 23.08 -1.98 -6.23
C LEU A 499 23.56 -0.57 -6.55
N ALA A 500 24.34 0.05 -5.66
CA ALA A 500 24.93 1.36 -5.90
C ALA A 500 25.86 1.37 -7.14
N GLU A 501 26.70 0.34 -7.31
CA GLU A 501 27.53 0.15 -8.49
C GLU A 501 26.68 0.00 -9.76
N MET A 502 25.63 -0.81 -9.74
CA MET A 502 24.70 -0.99 -10.86
C MET A 502 23.97 0.31 -11.23
N GLU A 503 23.50 1.06 -10.23
CA GLU A 503 22.86 2.36 -10.45
C GLU A 503 23.84 3.40 -11.03
N THR A 504 25.11 3.36 -10.63
CA THR A 504 26.16 4.24 -11.15
C THR A 504 26.58 3.85 -12.57
N GLU A 505 26.72 2.56 -12.86
CA GLU A 505 27.03 2.07 -14.21
C GLU A 505 25.90 2.39 -15.19
N GLY A 506 24.63 2.11 -14.82
CA GLY A 506 23.47 2.32 -15.68
C GLY A 506 23.48 1.42 -16.93
N PHE A 507 22.46 1.58 -17.81
CA PHE A 507 22.32 0.77 -19.02
C PHE A 507 22.27 1.66 -20.27
N LEU A 508 23.14 1.40 -21.23
CA LEU A 508 23.25 2.19 -22.46
C LEU A 508 22.05 2.01 -23.36
N VAL A 509 21.51 3.12 -23.88
CA VAL A 509 20.34 3.14 -24.78
C VAL A 509 20.67 3.81 -26.10
N ASP A 510 20.33 3.16 -27.19
CA ASP A 510 20.40 3.76 -28.53
C ASP A 510 19.28 4.80 -28.71
N ARG A 511 19.60 6.07 -28.41
CA ARG A 511 18.67 7.21 -28.53
C ARG A 511 18.08 7.34 -29.95
N LYS A 512 18.88 7.05 -30.99
CA LYS A 512 18.44 7.20 -32.37
C LYS A 512 17.40 6.11 -32.72
N ALA A 513 17.68 4.87 -32.36
CA ALA A 513 16.77 3.76 -32.56
C ALA A 513 15.46 3.97 -31.76
N LEU A 514 15.57 4.48 -30.51
CA LEU A 514 14.42 4.79 -29.68
C LEU A 514 13.52 5.88 -30.31
N ALA A 515 14.13 6.95 -30.86
CA ALA A 515 13.40 8.00 -31.54
C ALA A 515 12.68 7.49 -32.80
N GLN A 516 13.39 6.70 -33.64
CA GLN A 516 12.79 6.09 -34.84
C GLN A 516 11.62 5.17 -34.51
N PHE A 517 11.74 4.41 -33.41
CA PHE A 517 10.64 3.59 -32.93
C PHE A 517 9.44 4.43 -32.47
N GLY A 518 9.70 5.56 -31.82
CA GLY A 518 8.69 6.55 -31.43
C GLY A 518 7.93 7.12 -32.62
N ASP A 519 8.63 7.46 -33.71
CA ASP A 519 8.01 7.95 -34.94
C ASP A 519 7.13 6.87 -35.60
N MET A 520 7.60 5.65 -35.67
CA MET A 520 6.82 4.52 -36.17
C MET A 520 5.55 4.27 -35.35
N LEU A 521 5.65 4.31 -34.00
CA LEU A 521 4.49 4.19 -33.14
C LEU A 521 3.51 5.34 -33.34
N SER A 522 3.98 6.57 -33.51
CA SER A 522 3.15 7.75 -33.76
C SER A 522 2.30 7.59 -35.03
N GLY A 523 2.90 7.13 -36.14
CA GLY A 523 2.19 6.84 -37.38
C GLY A 523 1.11 5.77 -37.22
N ARG A 524 1.40 4.68 -36.48
CA ARG A 524 0.43 3.62 -36.20
C ARG A 524 -0.70 4.10 -35.27
N ILE A 525 -0.39 4.91 -34.25
CA ILE A 525 -1.40 5.52 -33.37
C ILE A 525 -2.38 6.38 -34.16
N GLN A 526 -1.88 7.23 -35.08
CA GLN A 526 -2.72 8.06 -35.93
C GLN A 526 -3.61 7.22 -36.84
N THR A 527 -3.08 6.12 -37.39
CA THR A 527 -3.86 5.18 -38.20
C THR A 527 -4.96 4.53 -37.39
N ALA A 528 -4.66 3.99 -36.21
CA ALA A 528 -5.64 3.36 -35.33
C ALA A 528 -6.70 4.37 -34.88
N GLN A 529 -6.30 5.60 -34.55
CA GLN A 529 -7.21 6.69 -34.19
C GLN A 529 -8.19 7.02 -35.32
N LYS A 530 -7.69 7.14 -36.55
CA LYS A 530 -8.53 7.37 -37.71
C LYS A 530 -9.52 6.22 -37.92
N ASN A 531 -9.05 4.97 -37.87
CA ASN A 531 -9.92 3.79 -38.00
C ASN A 531 -11.02 3.77 -36.92
N ILE A 532 -10.69 4.13 -35.70
CA ILE A 532 -11.66 4.23 -34.59
C ILE A 532 -12.72 5.26 -34.90
N PHE A 533 -12.34 6.46 -35.38
CA PHE A 533 -13.29 7.53 -35.70
C PHE A 533 -14.16 7.16 -36.91
N ASP A 534 -13.58 6.54 -37.95
CA ASP A 534 -14.31 6.05 -39.11
C ASP A 534 -15.36 4.99 -38.70
N LEU A 535 -15.00 4.08 -37.79
CA LEU A 535 -15.91 3.05 -37.29
C LEU A 535 -16.94 3.58 -36.27
N ALA A 536 -16.63 4.63 -35.55
CA ALA A 536 -17.53 5.30 -34.62
C ALA A 536 -18.49 6.29 -35.31
N GLY A 537 -18.12 6.78 -36.52
CA GLY A 537 -18.87 7.80 -37.27
C GLY A 537 -18.71 9.23 -36.73
N GLU A 538 -17.90 9.43 -35.68
CA GLU A 538 -17.57 10.74 -35.10
C GLU A 538 -16.21 10.75 -34.44
N GLU A 539 -15.63 11.94 -34.28
CA GLU A 539 -14.40 12.14 -33.47
C GLU A 539 -14.76 12.31 -31.99
N PHE A 540 -13.99 11.67 -31.13
CA PHE A 540 -14.15 11.73 -29.67
C PHE A 540 -12.83 11.46 -28.94
N ASN A 541 -12.78 11.74 -27.64
CA ASN A 541 -11.60 11.41 -26.83
C ASN A 541 -11.61 9.91 -26.48
N ILE A 542 -10.78 9.11 -27.20
CA ILE A 542 -10.65 7.65 -27.01
C ILE A 542 -10.16 7.31 -25.58
N ASN A 543 -9.41 8.21 -24.93
CA ASN A 543 -8.92 8.01 -23.57
C ASN A 543 -9.98 8.33 -22.49
N SER A 544 -11.08 9.02 -22.86
CA SER A 544 -12.20 9.25 -21.96
C SER A 544 -13.07 7.98 -21.86
N THR A 545 -13.02 7.31 -20.70
CA THR A 545 -13.84 6.12 -20.44
C THR A 545 -15.34 6.36 -20.60
N GLN A 546 -15.79 7.58 -20.32
CA GLN A 546 -17.19 7.99 -20.46
C GLN A 546 -17.60 8.13 -21.92
N GLN A 547 -16.81 8.85 -22.72
CA GLN A 547 -17.10 9.04 -24.16
C GLN A 547 -17.00 7.70 -24.89
N LEU A 548 -15.95 6.94 -24.63
CA LEU A 548 -15.77 5.61 -25.20
C LEU A 548 -16.93 4.67 -24.83
N GLY A 549 -17.38 4.71 -23.57
CA GLY A 549 -18.53 3.92 -23.11
C GLY A 549 -19.82 4.28 -23.88
N ARG A 550 -20.08 5.59 -24.10
CA ARG A 550 -21.20 6.05 -24.90
C ARG A 550 -21.13 5.52 -26.34
N ILE A 551 -19.98 5.64 -26.99
CA ILE A 551 -19.80 5.14 -28.36
C ILE A 551 -20.06 3.64 -28.44
N LEU A 552 -19.42 2.84 -27.59
CA LEU A 552 -19.50 1.39 -27.66
C LEU A 552 -20.88 0.83 -27.32
N PHE A 553 -21.51 1.33 -26.25
CA PHE A 553 -22.69 0.69 -25.67
C PHE A 553 -24.00 1.40 -26.04
N ASP A 554 -23.99 2.75 -26.18
CA ASP A 554 -25.20 3.48 -26.50
C ASP A 554 -25.35 3.71 -28.02
N GLN A 555 -24.26 4.00 -28.74
CA GLN A 555 -24.31 4.30 -30.18
C GLN A 555 -24.16 3.06 -31.05
N LEU A 556 -23.13 2.22 -30.81
CA LEU A 556 -22.90 0.99 -31.56
C LEU A 556 -23.69 -0.21 -31.01
N GLY A 557 -24.41 -0.06 -29.90
CA GLY A 557 -25.29 -1.07 -29.33
C GLY A 557 -24.63 -2.36 -28.89
N LEU A 558 -23.33 -2.32 -28.52
CA LEU A 558 -22.63 -3.51 -28.02
C LEU A 558 -23.16 -3.92 -26.64
N PRO A 559 -23.19 -5.22 -26.31
CA PRO A 559 -23.69 -5.68 -25.03
C PRO A 559 -22.76 -5.22 -23.87
N PRO A 560 -23.27 -4.49 -22.85
CA PRO A 560 -22.45 -4.05 -21.73
C PRO A 560 -22.09 -5.24 -20.83
N VAL A 561 -20.81 -5.54 -20.73
CA VAL A 561 -20.27 -6.64 -19.87
C VAL A 561 -20.30 -6.27 -18.38
N LYS A 562 -19.98 -5.00 -18.07
CA LYS A 562 -19.90 -4.52 -16.69
C LYS A 562 -20.27 -3.03 -16.62
N LYS A 563 -21.21 -2.72 -15.73
CA LYS A 563 -21.54 -1.31 -15.39
C LYS A 563 -20.77 -0.88 -14.13
N THR A 564 -20.32 0.35 -14.13
CA THR A 564 -19.76 1.03 -12.96
C THR A 564 -20.76 2.06 -12.44
N LYS A 565 -20.51 2.65 -11.29
CA LYS A 565 -21.39 3.70 -10.72
C LYS A 565 -21.43 4.98 -11.58
N THR A 566 -20.41 5.19 -12.42
CA THR A 566 -20.24 6.37 -13.27
C THR A 566 -20.48 6.10 -14.76
N GLY A 567 -20.97 4.91 -15.11
CA GLY A 567 -21.21 4.52 -16.50
C GLY A 567 -20.74 3.11 -16.83
N TYR A 568 -20.40 2.88 -18.08
CA TYR A 568 -19.93 1.59 -18.56
C TYR A 568 -18.42 1.40 -18.29
N SER A 569 -18.01 0.19 -17.91
CA SER A 569 -16.60 -0.15 -17.85
C SER A 569 -16.05 -0.40 -19.25
N THR A 570 -14.91 0.21 -19.56
CA THR A 570 -14.15 0.01 -20.81
C THR A 570 -12.72 -0.48 -20.53
N ASN A 571 -12.50 -1.19 -19.40
CA ASN A 571 -11.18 -1.76 -19.07
C ASN A 571 -10.80 -2.89 -20.07
N ALA A 572 -9.54 -3.32 -20.02
CA ALA A 572 -9.01 -4.32 -20.94
C ALA A 572 -9.85 -5.61 -20.92
N ASP A 573 -10.21 -6.12 -19.73
CA ASP A 573 -10.99 -7.37 -19.58
C ASP A 573 -12.39 -7.29 -20.23
N VAL A 574 -13.02 -6.10 -20.18
CA VAL A 574 -14.32 -5.87 -20.83
C VAL A 574 -14.16 -5.85 -22.34
N LEU A 575 -13.13 -5.14 -22.84
CA LEU A 575 -12.86 -5.07 -24.28
C LEU A 575 -12.44 -6.44 -24.83
N ASP A 576 -11.64 -7.20 -24.10
CA ASP A 576 -11.24 -8.55 -24.50
C ASP A 576 -12.44 -9.51 -24.65
N LYS A 577 -13.44 -9.40 -23.76
CA LYS A 577 -14.70 -10.18 -23.88
C LYS A 577 -15.55 -9.75 -25.06
N LEU A 578 -15.36 -8.54 -25.56
CA LEU A 578 -16.06 -8.01 -26.74
C LEU A 578 -15.27 -8.23 -28.04
N ARG A 579 -14.11 -8.90 -28.01
CA ARG A 579 -13.35 -9.26 -29.22
C ARG A 579 -14.24 -10.02 -30.20
N GLY A 580 -14.22 -9.62 -31.45
CA GLY A 580 -15.05 -10.20 -32.50
C GLY A 580 -16.49 -9.69 -32.55
N SER A 581 -16.97 -8.92 -31.57
CA SER A 581 -18.31 -8.33 -31.61
C SER A 581 -18.40 -7.13 -32.57
N HIS A 582 -17.32 -6.36 -32.71
CA HIS A 582 -17.22 -5.23 -33.61
C HIS A 582 -15.75 -4.91 -33.92
N PRO A 583 -15.38 -4.52 -35.17
CA PRO A 583 -14.00 -4.21 -35.54
C PRO A 583 -13.35 -3.10 -34.69
N ILE A 584 -14.12 -2.13 -34.22
CA ILE A 584 -13.64 -1.01 -33.38
C ILE A 584 -12.94 -1.50 -32.10
N ILE A 585 -13.33 -2.65 -31.56
CA ILE A 585 -12.75 -3.19 -30.31
C ILE A 585 -11.28 -3.51 -30.50
N GLN A 586 -10.91 -4.15 -31.61
CA GLN A 586 -9.52 -4.47 -31.91
C GLN A 586 -8.70 -3.19 -32.10
N GLU A 587 -9.23 -2.21 -32.81
CA GLU A 587 -8.56 -0.92 -33.03
C GLU A 587 -8.34 -0.17 -31.71
N ILE A 588 -9.30 -0.18 -30.76
CA ILE A 588 -9.16 0.45 -29.44
C ILE A 588 -8.11 -0.26 -28.61
N LEU A 589 -8.07 -1.60 -28.63
CA LEU A 589 -7.05 -2.38 -27.92
C LEU A 589 -5.64 -2.07 -28.47
N ASP A 590 -5.49 -2.03 -29.79
CA ASP A 590 -4.24 -1.69 -30.47
C ASP A 590 -3.83 -0.23 -30.17
N TYR A 591 -4.75 0.72 -30.26
CA TYR A 591 -4.52 2.12 -29.94
C TYR A 591 -3.99 2.29 -28.49
N ARG A 592 -4.65 1.67 -27.52
CA ARG A 592 -4.24 1.73 -26.11
C ARG A 592 -2.86 1.11 -25.87
N GLN A 593 -2.59 -0.03 -26.50
CA GLN A 593 -1.28 -0.68 -26.41
C GLN A 593 -0.18 0.18 -27.01
N LEU A 594 -0.39 0.73 -28.22
CA LEU A 594 0.57 1.60 -28.90
C LEU A 594 0.82 2.89 -28.11
N THR A 595 -0.25 3.53 -27.62
CA THR A 595 -0.15 4.75 -26.82
C THR A 595 0.61 4.52 -25.53
N LYS A 596 0.36 3.40 -24.83
CA LYS A 596 1.12 3.02 -23.63
C LYS A 596 2.59 2.78 -23.94
N LEU A 597 2.90 2.05 -25.02
CA LEU A 597 4.28 1.82 -25.43
C LEU A 597 5.01 3.13 -25.72
N LYS A 598 4.36 4.04 -26.45
CA LYS A 598 4.95 5.34 -26.79
C LYS A 598 5.13 6.20 -25.54
N SER A 599 4.08 6.46 -24.79
CA SER A 599 4.12 7.41 -23.67
C SER A 599 5.00 6.93 -22.51
N THR A 600 4.88 5.66 -22.12
CA THR A 600 5.58 5.11 -20.96
C THR A 600 7.03 4.77 -21.28
N TYR A 601 7.26 4.08 -22.42
CA TYR A 601 8.59 3.54 -22.69
C TYR A 601 9.39 4.43 -23.66
N VAL A 602 8.82 4.96 -24.74
CA VAL A 602 9.62 5.80 -25.65
C VAL A 602 9.82 7.20 -25.06
N ASP A 603 8.72 7.91 -24.81
CA ASP A 603 8.76 9.30 -24.31
C ASP A 603 9.29 9.34 -22.86
N GLY A 604 8.92 8.35 -22.03
CA GLY A 604 9.37 8.22 -20.64
C GLY A 604 10.85 7.94 -20.54
N LEU A 605 11.36 6.92 -21.23
CA LEU A 605 12.79 6.59 -21.23
C LEU A 605 13.63 7.70 -21.85
N GLY A 606 13.15 8.30 -22.97
CA GLY A 606 13.86 9.39 -23.66
C GLY A 606 14.18 10.59 -22.77
N LYS A 607 13.37 10.85 -21.75
CA LYS A 607 13.55 11.96 -20.79
C LYS A 607 14.61 11.69 -19.72
N VAL A 608 14.86 10.42 -19.40
CA VAL A 608 15.73 9.99 -18.30
C VAL A 608 17.06 9.42 -18.76
N ILE A 609 17.34 9.40 -20.07
CA ILE A 609 18.66 9.05 -20.58
C ILE A 609 19.66 10.15 -20.18
N GLY A 610 20.69 9.76 -19.44
CA GLY A 610 21.76 10.66 -18.97
C GLY A 610 22.62 11.25 -20.10
N PRO A 611 23.50 12.19 -19.78
CA PRO A 611 24.44 12.78 -20.76
C PRO A 611 25.43 11.75 -21.35
N ASP A 612 25.73 10.70 -20.63
CA ASP A 612 26.53 9.54 -21.02
C ASP A 612 25.81 8.57 -21.96
N GLY A 613 24.50 8.78 -22.22
CA GLY A 613 23.63 7.91 -23.02
C GLY A 613 23.05 6.73 -22.27
N ARG A 614 23.26 6.64 -20.96
CA ARG A 614 22.77 5.54 -20.12
C ARG A 614 21.52 5.94 -19.33
N ILE A 615 20.76 4.96 -18.93
CA ILE A 615 19.65 5.08 -17.98
C ILE A 615 20.13 4.52 -16.65
N HIS A 616 20.06 5.35 -15.61
CA HIS A 616 20.42 5.02 -14.25
C HIS A 616 19.16 4.82 -13.43
N THR A 617 18.60 3.62 -13.49
CA THR A 617 17.44 3.27 -12.67
C THR A 617 17.81 3.24 -11.19
N CYS A 618 16.82 3.45 -10.31
CA CYS A 618 16.97 3.27 -8.87
C CYS A 618 16.38 1.91 -8.45
N PHE A 619 17.19 1.04 -7.86
CA PHE A 619 16.74 -0.23 -7.29
C PHE A 619 16.28 -0.04 -5.86
N GLN A 620 15.00 -0.27 -5.61
CA GLN A 620 14.42 -0.22 -4.27
C GLN A 620 14.58 -1.57 -3.58
N ASN A 621 15.38 -1.61 -2.52
CA ASN A 621 15.65 -2.82 -1.73
C ASN A 621 14.87 -2.90 -0.41
N THR A 622 14.16 -1.83 -0.04
CA THR A 622 13.41 -1.70 1.23
C THR A 622 11.90 -1.46 1.04
N VAL A 623 11.34 -1.77 -0.15
CA VAL A 623 9.94 -1.45 -0.47
C VAL A 623 9.03 -2.68 -0.53
N THR A 624 9.49 -3.77 -1.15
CA THR A 624 8.60 -4.91 -1.37
C THR A 624 8.54 -5.81 -0.13
N ALA A 625 7.34 -6.20 0.25
CA ALA A 625 7.18 -7.07 1.42
C ALA A 625 7.61 -8.54 1.19
N THR A 626 7.97 -8.92 -0.03
CA THR A 626 8.46 -10.25 -0.41
C THR A 626 9.98 -10.35 -0.44
N GLY A 627 10.70 -9.24 -0.26
CA GLY A 627 12.16 -9.18 -0.43
C GLY A 627 12.62 -8.97 -1.87
N ARG A 628 11.73 -8.98 -2.87
CA ARG A 628 12.09 -8.68 -4.26
C ARG A 628 12.57 -7.24 -4.39
N LEU A 629 13.53 -7.01 -5.28
CA LEU A 629 13.88 -5.67 -5.72
C LEU A 629 12.76 -5.09 -6.59
N SER A 630 12.56 -3.80 -6.51
CA SER A 630 11.78 -3.07 -7.52
C SER A 630 12.64 -1.97 -8.14
N SER A 631 12.31 -1.57 -9.35
CA SER A 631 13.04 -0.57 -10.11
C SER A 631 12.14 0.64 -10.32
N THR A 632 12.68 1.83 -10.10
CA THR A 632 11.98 3.11 -10.26
C THR A 632 12.88 4.11 -10.98
N GLU A 633 12.28 5.12 -11.57
CA GLU A 633 12.95 6.26 -12.20
C GLU A 633 14.00 5.93 -13.27
N PRO A 634 13.67 5.11 -14.28
CA PRO A 634 12.40 4.48 -14.63
C PRO A 634 12.31 3.01 -14.16
N ASN A 635 11.10 2.44 -14.16
CA ASN A 635 10.96 1.00 -13.91
C ASN A 635 11.36 0.18 -15.14
N LEU A 636 12.58 -0.37 -15.15
CA LEU A 636 13.12 -1.22 -16.21
C LEU A 636 12.64 -2.68 -16.13
N GLN A 637 12.15 -3.13 -14.96
CA GLN A 637 11.66 -4.51 -14.76
C GLN A 637 10.31 -4.78 -15.46
N ASN A 638 9.60 -3.73 -15.87
CA ASN A 638 8.29 -3.83 -16.53
C ASN A 638 8.34 -3.66 -18.05
N ILE A 639 9.51 -3.67 -18.68
CA ILE A 639 9.65 -3.60 -20.14
C ILE A 639 9.07 -4.89 -20.75
N PRO A 640 8.04 -4.79 -21.64
CA PRO A 640 7.32 -5.96 -22.13
C PRO A 640 8.22 -6.90 -22.93
N ILE A 641 8.07 -8.21 -22.74
CA ILE A 641 8.79 -9.23 -23.50
C ILE A 641 7.87 -10.07 -24.39
N ARG A 642 6.60 -10.27 -23.96
CA ARG A 642 5.68 -11.24 -24.59
C ARG A 642 5.14 -10.79 -25.95
N THR A 643 5.24 -9.52 -26.29
CA THR A 643 4.75 -8.99 -27.55
C THR A 643 5.92 -8.67 -28.47
N GLU A 644 5.77 -8.89 -29.78
CA GLU A 644 6.79 -8.54 -30.78
C GLU A 644 7.23 -7.08 -30.68
N ARG A 645 6.27 -6.18 -30.41
CA ARG A 645 6.53 -4.73 -30.21
C ARG A 645 7.29 -4.44 -28.91
N GLY A 646 7.03 -5.20 -27.85
CA GLY A 646 7.76 -5.11 -26.59
C GLY A 646 9.20 -5.61 -26.71
N ALA A 647 9.40 -6.73 -27.43
CA ALA A 647 10.73 -7.24 -27.72
C ALA A 647 11.60 -6.23 -28.52
N GLN A 648 10.98 -5.41 -29.39
CA GLN A 648 11.68 -4.33 -30.08
C GLN A 648 12.26 -3.27 -29.13
N LEU A 649 11.61 -3.00 -27.98
CA LEU A 649 12.18 -2.07 -26.99
C LEU A 649 13.47 -2.61 -26.37
N ARG A 650 13.57 -3.91 -26.11
CA ARG A 650 14.80 -4.52 -25.59
C ARG A 650 15.98 -4.41 -26.56
N LYS A 651 15.74 -4.27 -27.88
CA LYS A 651 16.79 -3.99 -28.86
C LYS A 651 17.42 -2.61 -28.73
N MET A 652 16.75 -1.66 -28.05
CA MET A 652 17.27 -0.32 -27.82
C MET A 652 18.31 -0.28 -26.69
N PHE A 653 18.32 -1.29 -25.82
CA PHE A 653 19.31 -1.43 -24.77
C PHE A 653 20.51 -2.18 -25.34
N VAL A 654 21.62 -1.47 -25.49
CA VAL A 654 22.81 -1.86 -26.25
C VAL A 654 24.07 -1.74 -25.40
N VAL A 655 25.17 -2.09 -25.97
CA VAL A 655 26.51 -1.93 -25.38
C VAL A 655 27.42 -1.04 -26.25
N PRO A 656 28.47 -0.43 -25.66
CA PRO A 656 29.50 0.25 -26.41
C PRO A 656 30.23 -0.71 -27.36
N ALA A 657 30.92 -0.15 -28.39
CA ALA A 657 31.73 -0.93 -29.28
C ALA A 657 32.84 -1.72 -28.55
N GLY A 658 32.97 -3.00 -28.90
CA GLY A 658 33.92 -3.91 -28.24
C GLY A 658 33.41 -4.57 -26.97
N ARG A 659 32.17 -4.32 -26.58
CA ARG A 659 31.53 -4.97 -25.42
C ARG A 659 30.34 -5.84 -25.86
N VAL A 660 29.87 -6.69 -24.96
CA VAL A 660 28.69 -7.52 -25.09
C VAL A 660 27.91 -7.53 -23.78
N LEU A 661 26.61 -7.83 -23.86
CA LEU A 661 25.79 -8.25 -22.71
C LEU A 661 25.91 -9.75 -22.56
N VAL A 662 26.04 -10.19 -21.33
CA VAL A 662 25.82 -11.55 -20.87
C VAL A 662 24.56 -11.56 -20.06
N ASP A 663 23.57 -12.27 -20.51
CA ASP A 663 22.30 -12.52 -19.84
C ASP A 663 22.32 -13.90 -19.20
N ALA A 664 21.81 -14.00 -17.99
CA ALA A 664 21.66 -15.26 -17.26
C ALA A 664 20.33 -15.28 -16.54
N ASP A 665 19.47 -16.25 -16.89
CA ASP A 665 18.13 -16.41 -16.36
C ASP A 665 17.96 -17.76 -15.65
N TYR A 666 17.33 -17.75 -14.46
CA TYR A 666 17.03 -19.01 -13.75
C TYR A 666 15.90 -19.78 -14.41
N SER A 667 16.17 -21.01 -14.79
CA SER A 667 15.19 -21.90 -15.36
C SER A 667 14.21 -22.40 -14.29
N GLN A 668 12.98 -21.85 -14.29
CA GLN A 668 11.85 -22.29 -13.45
C GLN A 668 12.14 -22.32 -11.96
N ILE A 669 12.86 -21.31 -11.44
CA ILE A 669 13.31 -21.26 -10.04
C ILE A 669 12.20 -21.50 -9.03
N GLU A 670 11.01 -20.88 -9.21
CA GLU A 670 9.91 -21.01 -8.26
C GLU A 670 9.38 -22.45 -8.15
N LEU A 671 9.33 -23.19 -9.26
CA LEU A 671 8.90 -24.60 -9.25
C LEU A 671 9.98 -25.51 -8.65
N ARG A 672 11.27 -25.23 -8.86
CA ARG A 672 12.38 -25.94 -8.24
C ARG A 672 12.38 -25.74 -6.74
N LEU A 673 12.17 -24.50 -6.30
CA LEU A 673 12.03 -24.17 -4.88
C LEU A 673 10.80 -24.83 -4.27
N LEU A 674 9.66 -24.84 -4.95
CA LEU A 674 8.47 -25.53 -4.48
C LEU A 674 8.73 -27.02 -4.27
N ALA A 675 9.38 -27.70 -5.25
CA ALA A 675 9.72 -29.12 -5.14
C ALA A 675 10.55 -29.41 -3.89
N CYS A 676 11.58 -28.57 -3.64
CA CYS A 676 12.45 -28.70 -2.48
C CYS A 676 11.73 -28.41 -1.17
N MET A 677 11.00 -27.31 -1.07
CA MET A 677 10.30 -26.87 0.16
C MET A 677 9.14 -27.80 0.51
N ALA A 678 8.49 -28.40 -0.49
CA ALA A 678 7.45 -29.40 -0.30
C ALA A 678 8.01 -30.80 0.00
N GLY A 679 9.29 -31.06 -0.31
CA GLY A 679 9.86 -32.39 -0.24
C GLY A 679 9.12 -33.39 -1.14
N ASP A 680 8.54 -32.92 -2.26
CA ASP A 680 7.76 -33.75 -3.16
C ASP A 680 8.69 -34.58 -4.05
N GLN A 681 8.82 -35.87 -3.76
CA GLN A 681 9.77 -36.75 -4.43
C GLN A 681 9.50 -36.89 -5.92
N ALA A 682 8.22 -36.93 -6.35
CA ALA A 682 7.88 -37.02 -7.76
C ALA A 682 8.30 -35.77 -8.54
N MET A 683 8.17 -34.62 -7.93
CA MET A 683 8.59 -33.36 -8.52
C MET A 683 10.12 -33.21 -8.54
N ILE A 684 10.79 -33.62 -7.45
CA ILE A 684 12.25 -33.66 -7.33
C ILE A 684 12.84 -34.59 -8.41
N ASP A 685 12.32 -35.80 -8.56
CA ASP A 685 12.77 -36.78 -9.55
C ASP A 685 12.53 -36.27 -10.97
N GLY A 686 11.40 -35.62 -11.22
CA GLY A 686 11.08 -34.98 -12.49
C GLY A 686 12.12 -33.94 -12.91
N PHE A 687 12.54 -33.07 -11.97
CA PHE A 687 13.60 -32.10 -12.27
C PHE A 687 14.97 -32.73 -12.43
N ASN A 688 15.31 -33.72 -11.60
CA ASN A 688 16.61 -34.40 -11.63
C ASN A 688 16.76 -35.30 -12.88
N SER A 689 15.66 -35.77 -13.49
CA SER A 689 15.71 -36.51 -14.76
C SER A 689 16.10 -35.65 -15.97
N GLY A 690 16.05 -34.30 -15.81
CA GLY A 690 16.28 -33.34 -16.89
C GLY A 690 15.09 -33.24 -17.89
N GLU A 691 13.96 -33.86 -17.60
CA GLU A 691 12.76 -33.79 -18.42
C GLU A 691 11.99 -32.47 -18.20
N ASP A 692 11.17 -32.11 -19.18
CA ASP A 692 10.32 -30.92 -19.08
C ASP A 692 9.19 -31.13 -18.05
N ILE A 693 9.28 -30.50 -16.89
CA ILE A 693 8.31 -30.61 -15.80
C ILE A 693 6.88 -30.28 -16.26
N HIS A 694 6.69 -29.34 -17.20
CA HIS A 694 5.38 -29.02 -17.73
C HIS A 694 4.83 -30.14 -18.62
N ARG A 695 5.70 -30.89 -19.29
CA ARG A 695 5.34 -32.06 -20.06
C ARG A 695 4.96 -33.23 -19.17
N ILE A 696 5.73 -33.44 -18.10
CA ILE A 696 5.41 -34.45 -17.06
C ILE A 696 4.02 -34.11 -16.46
N THR A 697 3.82 -32.92 -16.00
CA THR A 697 2.53 -32.46 -15.45
C THR A 697 1.39 -32.63 -16.46
N ALA A 698 1.60 -32.28 -17.73
CA ALA A 698 0.58 -32.45 -18.77
C ALA A 698 0.19 -33.92 -18.96
N SER A 699 1.17 -34.82 -19.02
CA SER A 699 0.95 -36.26 -19.09
C SER A 699 0.03 -36.75 -17.96
N GLN A 700 0.30 -36.32 -16.72
CA GLN A 700 -0.46 -36.71 -15.53
C GLN A 700 -1.87 -36.10 -15.49
N VAL A 701 -1.98 -34.80 -15.75
CA VAL A 701 -3.26 -34.06 -15.67
C VAL A 701 -4.22 -34.50 -16.77
N PHE A 702 -3.72 -34.72 -17.98
CA PHE A 702 -4.54 -35.14 -19.13
C PHE A 702 -4.64 -36.67 -19.27
N GLY A 703 -3.83 -37.46 -18.55
CA GLY A 703 -3.86 -38.92 -18.60
C GLY A 703 -3.36 -39.49 -19.92
N VAL A 704 -2.37 -38.88 -20.55
CA VAL A 704 -1.77 -39.31 -21.82
C VAL A 704 -0.27 -39.55 -21.65
N PRO A 705 0.32 -40.44 -22.46
CA PRO A 705 1.80 -40.61 -22.45
C PRO A 705 2.51 -39.30 -22.80
N GLN A 706 3.72 -39.11 -22.27
CA GLN A 706 4.49 -37.89 -22.54
C GLN A 706 4.75 -37.62 -24.03
N SER A 707 4.87 -38.68 -24.84
CA SER A 707 5.04 -38.61 -26.30
C SER A 707 3.82 -38.02 -27.03
N GLU A 708 2.63 -38.10 -26.43
CA GLU A 708 1.36 -37.62 -26.99
C GLU A 708 0.97 -36.24 -26.45
N VAL A 709 1.77 -35.65 -25.55
CA VAL A 709 1.52 -34.30 -25.00
C VAL A 709 1.67 -33.25 -26.10
N THR A 710 0.56 -32.62 -26.44
CA THR A 710 0.51 -31.56 -27.45
C THR A 710 1.06 -30.24 -26.87
N PRO A 711 1.49 -29.27 -27.74
CA PRO A 711 1.89 -27.95 -27.30
C PRO A 711 0.81 -27.20 -26.47
N GLN A 712 -0.47 -27.46 -26.77
CA GLN A 712 -1.59 -26.88 -26.04
C GLN A 712 -1.72 -27.48 -24.63
N MET A 713 -1.62 -28.80 -24.49
CA MET A 713 -1.63 -29.48 -23.19
C MET A 713 -0.45 -29.00 -22.31
N ARG A 714 0.73 -28.88 -22.91
CA ARG A 714 1.90 -28.35 -22.20
C ARG A 714 1.68 -26.91 -21.72
N ARG A 715 1.06 -26.03 -22.55
CA ARG A 715 0.72 -24.66 -22.13
C ARG A 715 -0.29 -24.64 -20.97
N SER A 716 -1.31 -25.48 -21.05
CA SER A 716 -2.30 -25.62 -19.97
C SER A 716 -1.67 -26.13 -18.68
N ALA A 717 -0.79 -27.13 -18.76
CA ALA A 717 -0.05 -27.63 -17.61
C ALA A 717 0.91 -26.58 -17.02
N LYS A 718 1.52 -25.74 -17.86
CA LYS A 718 2.31 -24.58 -17.38
C LYS A 718 1.44 -23.63 -16.56
N ALA A 719 0.22 -23.34 -17.02
CA ALA A 719 -0.72 -22.51 -16.27
C ALA A 719 -1.16 -23.16 -14.95
N VAL A 720 -1.36 -24.49 -14.94
CA VAL A 720 -1.66 -25.25 -13.72
C VAL A 720 -0.50 -25.18 -12.74
N ASN A 721 0.73 -25.47 -13.16
CA ASN A 721 1.93 -25.44 -12.32
C ASN A 721 2.11 -24.08 -11.64
N PHE A 722 2.12 -22.99 -12.41
CA PHE A 722 2.28 -21.64 -11.85
C PHE A 722 1.06 -21.18 -11.06
N GLY A 723 -0.15 -21.52 -11.54
CA GLY A 723 -1.37 -21.16 -10.85
C GLY A 723 -1.43 -21.74 -9.43
N ILE A 724 -0.99 -23.00 -9.26
CA ILE A 724 -0.96 -23.65 -7.95
C ILE A 724 0.03 -22.97 -7.02
N VAL A 725 1.24 -22.62 -7.49
CA VAL A 725 2.22 -21.84 -6.69
C VAL A 725 1.59 -20.56 -6.16
N TYR A 726 0.76 -19.91 -6.96
CA TYR A 726 0.10 -18.65 -6.57
C TYR A 726 -1.26 -18.82 -5.87
N GLY A 727 -1.66 -20.04 -5.55
CA GLY A 727 -2.93 -20.32 -4.87
C GLY A 727 -4.16 -20.01 -5.72
N ILE A 728 -4.12 -20.33 -7.02
CA ILE A 728 -5.21 -20.08 -7.97
C ILE A 728 -6.48 -20.86 -7.59
N SER A 729 -7.65 -20.25 -7.77
CA SER A 729 -8.93 -20.96 -7.64
C SER A 729 -9.29 -21.75 -8.89
N PRO A 730 -10.10 -22.82 -8.79
CA PRO A 730 -10.61 -23.54 -9.97
C PRO A 730 -11.32 -22.64 -10.97
N PHE A 731 -12.03 -21.61 -10.49
CA PHE A 731 -12.68 -20.62 -11.34
C PHE A 731 -11.68 -19.79 -12.14
N SER A 732 -10.64 -19.26 -11.51
CA SER A 732 -9.62 -18.48 -12.21
C SER A 732 -8.84 -19.33 -13.20
N LEU A 733 -8.45 -20.55 -12.80
CA LEU A 733 -7.77 -21.49 -13.68
C LEU A 733 -8.62 -21.82 -14.91
N SER A 734 -9.93 -22.01 -14.74
CA SER A 734 -10.85 -22.30 -15.88
C SER A 734 -10.86 -21.18 -16.92
N GLN A 735 -10.75 -19.94 -16.48
CA GLN A 735 -10.66 -18.77 -17.37
C GLN A 735 -9.31 -18.73 -18.11
N ASP A 736 -8.22 -19.03 -17.41
CA ASP A 736 -6.85 -18.94 -17.95
C ASP A 736 -6.59 -19.99 -19.04
N ILE A 737 -7.14 -21.21 -18.89
CA ILE A 737 -6.91 -22.29 -19.84
C ILE A 737 -8.12 -22.61 -20.76
N GLY A 738 -9.22 -21.84 -20.61
CA GLY A 738 -10.39 -21.95 -21.49
C GLY A 738 -11.20 -23.24 -21.34
N VAL A 739 -11.32 -23.73 -20.09
CA VAL A 739 -12.09 -24.98 -19.79
C VAL A 739 -13.23 -24.68 -18.81
N THR A 740 -14.08 -25.65 -18.54
CA THR A 740 -15.13 -25.54 -17.52
C THR A 740 -14.50 -25.54 -16.09
N VAL A 741 -15.18 -24.92 -15.12
CA VAL A 741 -14.75 -24.93 -13.72
C VAL A 741 -14.61 -26.37 -13.17
N ALA A 742 -15.49 -27.29 -13.59
CA ALA A 742 -15.41 -28.68 -13.20
C ALA A 742 -14.15 -29.36 -13.73
N GLN A 743 -13.77 -29.12 -14.99
CA GLN A 743 -12.53 -29.63 -15.56
C GLN A 743 -11.29 -29.04 -14.91
N ALA A 744 -11.29 -27.70 -14.63
CA ALA A 744 -10.21 -27.07 -13.93
C ALA A 744 -10.01 -27.67 -12.52
N LYS A 745 -11.10 -27.95 -11.80
CA LYS A 745 -11.06 -28.63 -10.51
C LYS A 745 -10.49 -30.04 -10.62
N GLU A 746 -10.93 -30.82 -11.61
CA GLU A 746 -10.40 -32.18 -11.89
C GLU A 746 -8.90 -32.14 -12.17
N TYR A 747 -8.41 -31.15 -12.95
CA TYR A 747 -6.99 -31.01 -13.27
C TYR A 747 -6.18 -30.68 -12.01
N MET A 748 -6.69 -29.81 -11.14
CA MET A 748 -6.04 -29.50 -9.85
C MET A 748 -6.02 -30.75 -8.93
N GLU A 749 -7.09 -31.53 -8.89
CA GLU A 749 -7.15 -32.76 -8.09
C GLU A 749 -6.13 -33.80 -8.59
N LYS A 750 -6.02 -34.03 -9.90
CA LYS A 750 -5.02 -34.92 -10.50
C LYS A 750 -3.59 -34.43 -10.25
N TYR A 751 -3.37 -33.12 -10.33
CA TYR A 751 -2.08 -32.52 -9.99
C TYR A 751 -1.69 -32.88 -8.56
N PHE A 752 -2.56 -32.65 -7.58
CA PHE A 752 -2.30 -32.92 -6.18
C PHE A 752 -2.25 -34.42 -5.82
N GLN A 753 -2.90 -35.27 -6.63
CA GLN A 753 -2.74 -36.73 -6.51
C GLN A 753 -1.33 -37.15 -6.92
N HIS A 754 -0.79 -36.56 -7.97
CA HIS A 754 0.55 -36.85 -8.45
C HIS A 754 1.64 -36.19 -7.56
N TYR A 755 1.44 -34.91 -7.21
CA TYR A 755 2.32 -34.12 -6.35
C TYR A 755 1.72 -33.95 -4.94
N SER A 756 1.62 -35.07 -4.21
CA SER A 756 0.96 -35.09 -2.89
C SER A 756 1.74 -34.32 -1.82
N GLY A 757 3.06 -34.25 -1.94
CA GLY A 757 3.95 -33.44 -1.08
C GLY A 757 3.65 -31.95 -1.21
N VAL A 758 3.37 -31.47 -2.41
CA VAL A 758 2.97 -30.08 -2.66
C VAL A 758 1.67 -29.74 -1.89
N ARG A 759 0.67 -30.64 -1.93
CA ARG A 759 -0.58 -30.45 -1.19
C ARG A 759 -0.34 -30.36 0.32
N ALA A 760 0.40 -31.31 0.86
CA ALA A 760 0.72 -31.34 2.30
C ALA A 760 1.50 -30.08 2.73
N TYR A 761 2.45 -29.64 1.90
CA TYR A 761 3.20 -28.40 2.14
C TYR A 761 2.27 -27.17 2.18
N MET A 762 1.40 -27.00 1.19
CA MET A 762 0.46 -25.87 1.09
C MET A 762 -0.46 -25.81 2.32
N ASP A 763 -1.10 -26.92 2.67
CA ASP A 763 -1.98 -27.00 3.83
C ASP A 763 -1.20 -26.73 5.13
N GLY A 764 0.04 -27.25 5.25
CA GLY A 764 0.91 -27.02 6.39
C GLY A 764 1.41 -25.58 6.53
N VAL A 765 1.74 -24.92 5.43
CA VAL A 765 2.17 -23.50 5.46
C VAL A 765 1.04 -22.61 5.93
N VAL A 766 -0.17 -22.80 5.42
CA VAL A 766 -1.33 -22.00 5.83
C VAL A 766 -1.67 -22.24 7.31
N ALA A 767 -1.61 -23.49 7.77
CA ALA A 767 -1.87 -23.82 9.17
C ALA A 767 -0.83 -23.17 10.11
N ARG A 768 0.47 -23.26 9.79
CA ARG A 768 1.54 -22.58 10.56
C ARG A 768 1.37 -21.07 10.52
N ALA A 769 1.12 -20.49 9.36
CA ALA A 769 0.92 -19.05 9.24
C ALA A 769 -0.27 -18.53 10.07
N LYS A 770 -1.34 -19.32 10.22
CA LYS A 770 -2.46 -18.98 11.12
C LYS A 770 -2.06 -19.04 12.59
N ALA A 771 -1.19 -19.96 12.97
CA ALA A 771 -0.70 -20.10 14.35
C ALA A 771 0.34 -19.02 14.69
N ASP A 772 1.34 -18.84 13.83
CA ASP A 772 2.51 -18.01 14.10
C ASP A 772 2.32 -16.54 13.68
N GLY A 773 1.38 -16.26 12.77
CA GLY A 773 1.12 -14.93 12.22
C GLY A 773 2.06 -14.52 11.09
N TYR A 774 3.01 -15.36 10.69
CA TYR A 774 3.98 -15.10 9.62
C TYR A 774 4.35 -16.37 8.84
N VAL A 775 5.04 -16.18 7.72
CA VAL A 775 5.72 -17.21 6.95
C VAL A 775 7.19 -16.85 6.76
N THR A 776 8.04 -17.84 6.44
CA THR A 776 9.48 -17.64 6.25
C THR A 776 9.98 -18.20 4.92
N THR A 777 11.04 -17.58 4.37
CA THR A 777 11.85 -18.12 3.27
C THR A 777 12.85 -19.17 3.79
N LEU A 778 13.56 -19.82 2.88
CA LEU A 778 14.70 -20.70 3.23
C LEU A 778 15.86 -19.92 3.88
N PHE A 779 15.96 -18.62 3.66
CA PHE A 779 16.95 -17.73 4.26
C PHE A 779 16.43 -17.05 5.53
N ALA A 780 15.32 -17.54 6.10
CA ALA A 780 14.66 -17.03 7.30
C ALA A 780 14.05 -15.62 7.19
N ARG A 781 13.94 -15.02 5.99
CA ARG A 781 13.18 -13.77 5.80
C ARG A 781 11.75 -13.99 6.23
N ARG A 782 11.22 -13.10 7.10
CA ARG A 782 9.85 -13.19 7.60
C ARG A 782 8.89 -12.30 6.80
N ARG A 783 7.70 -12.83 6.55
CA ARG A 783 6.55 -12.09 6.03
C ARG A 783 5.38 -12.24 7.00
N TRP A 784 5.03 -11.17 7.68
CA TRP A 784 3.84 -11.11 8.52
C TRP A 784 2.57 -11.16 7.67
N VAL A 785 1.56 -11.92 8.11
CA VAL A 785 0.30 -12.12 7.37
C VAL A 785 -0.89 -11.88 8.32
N PRO A 786 -1.11 -10.64 8.78
CA PRO A 786 -2.21 -10.31 9.69
C PRO A 786 -3.58 -10.57 9.06
N GLU A 787 -3.68 -10.58 7.74
CA GLU A 787 -4.91 -10.85 6.99
C GLU A 787 -5.53 -12.22 7.32
N LEU A 788 -4.75 -13.19 7.77
CA LEU A 788 -5.23 -14.52 8.14
C LEU A 788 -6.15 -14.52 9.36
N LYS A 789 -6.03 -13.51 10.22
CA LYS A 789 -6.88 -13.34 11.41
C LYS A 789 -8.18 -12.58 11.12
N SER A 790 -8.33 -12.03 9.91
CA SER A 790 -9.50 -11.22 9.55
C SER A 790 -10.79 -12.04 9.53
N SER A 791 -11.86 -11.49 10.07
CA SER A 791 -13.22 -12.04 9.98
C SER A 791 -13.78 -11.99 8.56
N ASN A 792 -13.26 -11.06 7.72
CA ASN A 792 -13.66 -10.93 6.32
C ASN A 792 -13.09 -12.07 5.46
N PHE A 793 -13.97 -12.85 4.84
CA PHE A 793 -13.59 -13.98 3.98
C PHE A 793 -12.62 -13.58 2.86
N ASN A 794 -12.84 -12.46 2.17
CA ASN A 794 -12.00 -12.04 1.05
C ASN A 794 -10.59 -11.65 1.52
N THR A 795 -10.50 -10.92 2.65
CA THR A 795 -9.21 -10.55 3.28
C THR A 795 -8.47 -11.79 3.75
N ARG A 796 -9.17 -12.71 4.44
CA ARG A 796 -8.57 -13.97 4.90
C ARG A 796 -8.10 -14.85 3.74
N SER A 797 -8.89 -14.98 2.67
CA SER A 797 -8.50 -15.73 1.46
C SER A 797 -7.33 -15.05 0.74
N PHE A 798 -7.22 -13.73 0.79
CA PHE A 798 -6.03 -13.02 0.31
C PHE A 798 -4.81 -13.37 1.17
N GLY A 799 -4.93 -13.36 2.49
CA GLY A 799 -3.87 -13.78 3.43
C GLY A 799 -3.40 -15.22 3.18
N GLU A 800 -4.33 -16.15 2.89
CA GLU A 800 -3.95 -17.54 2.55
C GLU A 800 -3.09 -17.60 1.28
N ARG A 801 -3.44 -16.83 0.23
CA ARG A 801 -2.61 -16.75 -0.99
C ARG A 801 -1.24 -16.11 -0.71
N VAL A 802 -1.18 -15.06 0.12
CA VAL A 802 0.07 -14.45 0.55
C VAL A 802 0.95 -15.46 1.28
N ALA A 803 0.36 -16.23 2.21
CA ALA A 803 1.08 -17.25 2.97
C ALA A 803 1.66 -18.35 2.07
N LEU A 804 0.96 -18.76 1.02
CA LEU A 804 1.43 -19.76 0.07
C LEU A 804 2.56 -19.26 -0.82
N ASN A 805 2.42 -18.03 -1.31
CA ASN A 805 3.32 -17.47 -2.31
C ASN A 805 4.60 -16.87 -1.72
N ALA A 806 4.51 -16.19 -0.57
CA ALA A 806 5.63 -15.44 -0.01
C ALA A 806 6.88 -16.30 0.30
N PRO A 807 6.80 -17.53 0.82
CA PRO A 807 7.98 -18.36 1.04
C PRO A 807 8.75 -18.68 -0.25
N ILE A 808 8.04 -18.97 -1.34
CA ILE A 808 8.63 -19.35 -2.63
C ILE A 808 9.21 -18.12 -3.32
N GLN A 809 8.41 -17.05 -3.50
CA GLN A 809 8.88 -15.83 -4.13
C GLN A 809 9.98 -15.13 -3.32
N GLY A 810 9.85 -15.12 -2.00
CA GLY A 810 10.87 -14.53 -1.14
C GLY A 810 12.18 -15.32 -1.20
N THR A 811 12.13 -16.66 -1.21
CA THR A 811 13.33 -17.49 -1.39
C THR A 811 13.99 -17.24 -2.75
N ALA A 812 13.21 -17.14 -3.83
CA ALA A 812 13.75 -16.79 -5.14
C ALA A 812 14.42 -15.39 -5.13
N ALA A 813 13.83 -14.43 -4.42
CA ALA A 813 14.42 -13.09 -4.25
C ALA A 813 15.73 -13.14 -3.43
N ASP A 814 15.79 -13.93 -2.37
CA ASP A 814 17.01 -14.10 -1.56
C ASP A 814 18.12 -14.77 -2.39
N VAL A 815 17.78 -15.78 -3.20
CA VAL A 815 18.72 -16.47 -4.11
C VAL A 815 19.31 -15.50 -5.12
N ILE A 816 18.48 -14.73 -5.84
CA ILE A 816 19.00 -13.80 -6.86
C ILE A 816 19.85 -12.67 -6.24
N LYS A 817 19.50 -12.18 -5.06
CA LYS A 817 20.29 -11.18 -4.32
C LYS A 817 21.68 -11.74 -3.94
N ALA A 818 21.71 -12.97 -3.41
CA ALA A 818 22.97 -13.64 -3.07
C ALA A 818 23.81 -13.91 -4.34
N ALA A 819 23.17 -14.28 -5.46
CA ALA A 819 23.83 -14.45 -6.74
C ALA A 819 24.51 -13.15 -7.23
N MET A 820 23.81 -12.01 -7.11
CA MET A 820 24.34 -10.69 -7.48
C MET A 820 25.64 -10.37 -6.72
N ILE A 821 25.66 -10.60 -5.41
CA ILE A 821 26.83 -10.38 -4.56
C ILE A 821 27.98 -11.29 -5.01
N ARG A 822 27.73 -12.58 -5.16
CA ARG A 822 28.75 -13.57 -5.54
C ARG A 822 29.32 -13.32 -6.93
N VAL A 823 28.47 -12.98 -7.90
CA VAL A 823 28.88 -12.63 -9.28
C VAL A 823 29.80 -11.41 -9.25
N ARG A 824 29.37 -10.32 -8.57
CA ARG A 824 30.18 -9.09 -8.46
C ARG A 824 31.55 -9.36 -7.80
N ASP A 825 31.56 -10.07 -6.67
CA ASP A 825 32.78 -10.33 -5.92
C ASP A 825 33.76 -11.23 -6.71
N ARG A 826 33.24 -12.24 -7.42
CA ARG A 826 34.06 -13.11 -8.25
C ARG A 826 34.60 -12.41 -9.51
N LEU A 827 33.82 -11.52 -10.14
CA LEU A 827 34.31 -10.67 -11.24
C LEU A 827 35.50 -9.82 -10.78
N LEU A 828 35.40 -9.21 -9.61
CA LEU A 828 36.48 -8.41 -9.02
C LEU A 828 37.69 -9.27 -8.65
N ALA A 829 37.49 -10.41 -8.01
CA ALA A 829 38.57 -11.31 -7.60
C ALA A 829 39.35 -11.88 -8.78
N GLN A 830 38.72 -12.09 -9.92
CA GLN A 830 39.36 -12.54 -11.15
C GLN A 830 39.91 -11.41 -12.03
N GLY A 831 39.74 -10.15 -11.61
CA GLY A 831 40.20 -8.96 -12.37
C GLY A 831 39.44 -8.75 -13.68
N LEU A 832 38.24 -9.33 -13.84
CA LEU A 832 37.40 -9.16 -15.02
C LEU A 832 36.74 -7.77 -15.03
N LYS A 833 36.54 -7.22 -16.21
CA LYS A 833 35.95 -5.90 -16.43
C LYS A 833 34.42 -5.94 -16.61
N GLY A 834 33.83 -7.12 -16.38
CA GLY A 834 32.39 -7.29 -16.36
C GLY A 834 31.73 -6.45 -15.25
N ARG A 835 30.56 -5.87 -15.52
CA ARG A 835 29.74 -5.10 -14.55
C ARG A 835 28.29 -5.52 -14.64
N LEU A 836 27.65 -5.78 -13.47
CA LEU A 836 26.21 -5.93 -13.40
C LEU A 836 25.54 -4.61 -13.78
N VAL A 837 24.60 -4.63 -14.71
CA VAL A 837 23.88 -3.44 -15.18
C VAL A 837 22.38 -3.50 -14.90
N LEU A 838 21.81 -4.70 -14.82
CA LEU A 838 20.38 -4.84 -14.58
C LEU A 838 20.05 -6.19 -13.89
N GLN A 839 19.02 -6.17 -13.07
CA GLN A 839 18.35 -7.35 -12.52
C GLN A 839 16.85 -7.25 -12.85
N VAL A 840 16.27 -8.27 -13.46
CA VAL A 840 14.86 -8.34 -13.84
C VAL A 840 14.30 -9.69 -13.43
N HIS A 841 13.38 -9.73 -12.46
CA HIS A 841 12.80 -10.96 -11.91
C HIS A 841 13.85 -11.97 -11.45
N ASP A 842 14.14 -12.98 -12.25
CA ASP A 842 15.11 -14.08 -12.03
C ASP A 842 16.32 -14.00 -13.01
N GLU A 843 16.46 -12.88 -13.72
CA GLU A 843 17.47 -12.59 -14.74
C GLU A 843 18.54 -11.61 -14.23
N LEU A 844 19.81 -11.87 -14.52
CA LEU A 844 20.95 -10.97 -14.30
C LEU A 844 21.61 -10.62 -15.63
N ILE A 845 21.90 -9.33 -15.82
CA ILE A 845 22.55 -8.81 -17.03
C ILE A 845 23.89 -8.18 -16.65
N VAL A 846 24.97 -8.68 -17.29
CA VAL A 846 26.34 -8.21 -17.14
C VAL A 846 26.84 -7.63 -18.45
N GLU A 847 27.32 -6.40 -18.43
CA GLU A 847 28.05 -5.79 -19.54
C GLU A 847 29.55 -6.10 -19.41
N CYS A 848 30.18 -6.71 -20.40
CA CYS A 848 31.62 -7.04 -20.34
C CYS A 848 32.32 -6.82 -21.70
N PRO A 849 33.66 -6.72 -21.72
CA PRO A 849 34.45 -6.78 -22.97
C PRO A 849 34.15 -8.06 -23.76
N GLN A 850 34.13 -7.99 -25.08
CA GLN A 850 33.76 -9.14 -25.92
C GLN A 850 34.74 -10.32 -25.74
N GLU A 851 36.00 -10.04 -25.47
CA GLU A 851 37.03 -11.05 -25.18
C GLU A 851 36.83 -11.78 -23.85
N GLU A 852 36.09 -11.19 -22.91
CA GLU A 852 35.76 -11.80 -21.60
C GLU A 852 34.44 -12.57 -21.62
N ALA A 853 33.65 -12.52 -22.69
CA ALA A 853 32.28 -13.00 -22.76
C ALA A 853 32.10 -14.46 -22.27
N GLU A 854 32.93 -15.39 -22.78
CA GLU A 854 32.82 -16.79 -22.39
C GLU A 854 33.20 -17.03 -20.91
N ALA A 855 34.19 -16.28 -20.41
CA ALA A 855 34.62 -16.36 -19.03
C ALA A 855 33.51 -15.82 -18.10
N VAL A 856 32.88 -14.69 -18.46
CA VAL A 856 31.79 -14.07 -17.71
C VAL A 856 30.54 -14.94 -17.76
N GLN A 857 30.15 -15.49 -18.92
CA GLN A 857 29.01 -16.42 -19.00
C GLN A 857 29.18 -17.62 -18.07
N ARG A 858 30.34 -18.27 -18.12
CA ARG A 858 30.64 -19.39 -17.24
C ARG A 858 30.60 -19.00 -15.76
N LEU A 859 31.24 -17.87 -15.41
CA LEU A 859 31.28 -17.37 -14.03
C LEU A 859 29.87 -17.07 -13.52
N VAL A 860 29.07 -16.32 -14.27
CA VAL A 860 27.69 -15.96 -13.85
C VAL A 860 26.84 -17.21 -13.64
N LYS A 861 26.90 -18.15 -14.60
CA LYS A 861 26.21 -19.44 -14.49
C LYS A 861 26.61 -20.20 -13.23
N GLU A 862 27.91 -20.40 -13.02
CA GLU A 862 28.43 -21.13 -11.86
C GLU A 862 28.00 -20.50 -10.53
N GLU A 863 28.07 -19.15 -10.42
CA GLU A 863 27.69 -18.47 -9.19
C GLU A 863 26.18 -18.48 -8.94
N MET A 864 25.37 -18.32 -10.00
CA MET A 864 23.92 -18.45 -9.87
C MET A 864 23.49 -19.86 -9.45
N GLU A 865 24.07 -20.89 -10.08
CA GLU A 865 23.72 -22.29 -9.76
C GLU A 865 24.21 -22.73 -8.38
N ALA A 866 25.30 -22.15 -7.86
CA ALA A 866 25.95 -22.52 -6.61
C ALA A 866 25.52 -21.69 -5.40
N VAL A 867 24.52 -20.81 -5.51
CA VAL A 867 24.06 -19.95 -4.38
C VAL A 867 23.63 -20.76 -3.18
N VAL A 868 22.88 -21.83 -3.40
CA VAL A 868 22.35 -22.70 -2.38
C VAL A 868 22.36 -24.15 -2.84
N SER A 869 22.69 -25.07 -1.94
CA SER A 869 22.64 -26.51 -2.22
C SER A 869 21.25 -27.06 -1.90
N LEU A 870 20.54 -27.53 -2.89
CA LEU A 870 19.17 -28.04 -2.78
C LEU A 870 19.04 -29.45 -3.38
N PRO A 871 18.04 -30.26 -2.97
CA PRO A 871 17.73 -31.55 -3.60
C PRO A 871 17.45 -31.46 -5.10
N VAL A 872 16.96 -30.34 -5.57
CA VAL A 872 16.83 -29.98 -7.00
C VAL A 872 17.85 -28.89 -7.30
N PRO A 873 18.82 -29.13 -8.19
CA PRO A 873 19.83 -28.11 -8.52
C PRO A 873 19.15 -26.89 -9.19
N LEU A 874 19.63 -25.70 -8.86
CA LEU A 874 19.31 -24.52 -9.63
C LEU A 874 20.01 -24.59 -10.99
N VAL A 875 19.35 -24.15 -12.04
CA VAL A 875 19.89 -24.12 -13.40
C VAL A 875 19.73 -22.71 -13.93
N ALA A 876 20.82 -22.16 -14.45
CA ALA A 876 20.83 -20.87 -15.13
C ALA A 876 21.16 -21.07 -16.61
N ASP A 877 20.32 -20.52 -17.48
CA ASP A 877 20.57 -20.46 -18.92
C ASP A 877 21.30 -19.16 -19.21
N THR A 878 22.35 -19.19 -20.05
CA THR A 878 23.14 -18.00 -20.37
C THR A 878 23.26 -17.79 -21.86
N ALA A 879 23.16 -16.54 -22.29
CA ALA A 879 23.43 -16.14 -23.65
C ALA A 879 24.22 -14.81 -23.70
N ALA A 880 24.82 -14.50 -24.85
CA ALA A 880 25.52 -13.23 -25.03
C ALA A 880 25.09 -12.54 -26.32
N GLY A 881 24.95 -11.21 -26.27
CA GLY A 881 24.49 -10.43 -27.41
C GLY A 881 24.96 -8.98 -27.37
N LYS A 882 24.69 -8.23 -28.44
CA LYS A 882 25.00 -6.79 -28.50
C LYS A 882 23.86 -5.89 -28.05
N SER A 883 22.67 -6.46 -27.90
CA SER A 883 21.51 -5.82 -27.28
C SER A 883 20.89 -6.78 -26.27
N TRP A 884 20.05 -6.26 -25.42
CA TRP A 884 19.29 -7.08 -24.45
C TRP A 884 18.43 -8.13 -25.16
N ALA A 885 17.82 -7.78 -26.30
CA ALA A 885 17.03 -8.74 -27.07
C ALA A 885 17.86 -9.85 -27.75
N ASP A 886 19.14 -9.61 -28.05
CA ASP A 886 20.02 -10.60 -28.65
C ASP A 886 20.67 -11.52 -27.60
N ALA A 887 20.77 -11.04 -26.37
CA ALA A 887 21.34 -11.79 -25.25
C ALA A 887 20.31 -12.68 -24.53
N HIS A 888 19.00 -12.48 -24.75
CA HIS A 888 17.90 -13.16 -24.04
C HIS A 888 17.35 -14.37 -24.80
#